data_6909fa1388bb5620647f4888f408f76e
#
_entry.id   6909fa1388bb5620647f4888f408f76e
#
_cell.length_a   1.000
_cell.length_b   1.000
_cell.length_c   1.000
_cell.angle_alpha   90.00
_cell.angle_beta   90.00
_cell.angle_gamma   90.00
#
_symmetry.space_group_name_H-M   'P 1'
#
loop_
_entity.id
_entity.type
_entity.pdbx_description
1 polymer ?
#
loop_
_entity_poly.entity_id
_entity_poly.type
_entity_poly.pdbx_seq_one_letter_code
_entity_poly.pdbx_strand_id
1 'polypeptide(L)'
;MNFRLRPYAANFGPISAQDEYNCLMLLILTHENGDFDAIASQLGAYKLYPHGTPLLPRRVNRNVLQFVTLYWDALPFVRPVDWQKRRVDEVLLVDTQSLSSVRGLIRKPKVLVIDHHVNHGERGEQAGWTYQVEAVGATTTLLVERLQASGLALTTEEATLLLLGIYEDTGSLTYDTTTGRGALAASWLLAQGALLPVVRRFLNIPLTAVQRDLYDRLQAAAQWQRIHGQAIVVTAAVAPDDFDEEISSVVHRLRDALSPAGLFALVQLGRDVQLVARSSRDAVDAAKVARALGGGGHSRAAAAMIVGRPLAGVVAELNALLPQAVEPMARVEQIMSYGVQMLDPNTTVADAAALMQRFGHEGYPVVDPNTRQVVGLLTRCGVDRAISHDLGRFSVTRVMKQGNVTVRPSDSVERVQQLMLDEGWGQIPVVPDSDSGGDGREKTPNGGSGLPLGVVTRTDLLNFLFQPPRDAGEPDVKQLLRDSLAPPLWSLVLAISTAAAELDMPLYFVGGLVRDMLLGYAPTDLDMVVEGDGITLVQKLQAQFGGEVHTHRRFGTGKWFVSAEIWQQVQALYAPEAESWTAVSHLPLPASIDFITARTEFYKEPSALPQVERGSIKLDLHRRDFTINTLAVRLDGAHLGELLDFYGGRKDLQQGMVRVLHSLSFIDDPTRILRAVRYEQRLRFAIEPRTAELLADGLPMLDRVTGDRIRHELELAFREQTPTAVMARLWQLGVMAHIHPALRWEAAMAEAFNRVPRVLADPAWRAALPD
;
A
#
# COMPACT_ATOMS: atom_id res chain seq x y z
N MET A 1 -19.15 -4.16 20.01
CA MET A 1 -19.01 -5.61 19.80
C MET A 1 -18.35 -6.19 21.05
N ASN A 2 -19.09 -7.00 21.82
CA ASN A 2 -18.59 -7.59 23.05
C ASN A 2 -17.73 -8.81 22.73
N PHE A 3 -16.41 -8.64 22.67
CA PHE A 3 -15.50 -9.77 22.72
C PHE A 3 -15.44 -10.31 24.15
N ARG A 4 -16.14 -11.42 24.41
CA ARG A 4 -15.93 -12.23 25.61
C ARG A 4 -14.57 -12.89 25.49
N LEU A 5 -13.55 -12.31 26.13
CA LEU A 5 -12.29 -12.97 26.41
C LEU A 5 -12.57 -14.19 27.32
N ARG A 6 -12.31 -15.38 26.81
CA ARG A 6 -12.24 -16.58 27.67
C ARG A 6 -11.05 -16.41 28.61
N PRO A 7 -11.18 -16.65 29.92
CA PRO A 7 -10.04 -16.60 30.83
C PRO A 7 -9.10 -17.76 30.48
N TYR A 8 -7.90 -17.44 29.99
CA TYR A 8 -6.83 -18.39 29.73
C TYR A 8 -5.99 -18.58 31.01
N ALA A 9 -6.63 -19.07 32.08
CA ALA A 9 -6.01 -19.57 33.29
C ALA A 9 -6.33 -21.06 33.42
N ALA A 10 -5.76 -21.88 32.55
CA ALA A 10 -5.93 -23.31 32.69
C ALA A 10 -4.82 -24.05 31.96
N ASN A 11 -3.68 -24.23 32.65
CA ASN A 11 -2.87 -25.45 32.59
C ASN A 11 -1.72 -25.42 33.62
N PHE A 12 -1.75 -24.51 34.61
CA PHE A 12 -0.95 -24.63 35.81
C PHE A 12 -1.96 -24.73 36.98
N GLY A 13 -2.25 -25.97 37.44
CA GLY A 13 -3.15 -26.18 38.55
C GLY A 13 -2.63 -25.59 39.85
N PRO A 14 -3.51 -25.27 40.85
CA PRO A 14 -3.08 -24.76 42.15
C PRO A 14 -2.22 -25.80 42.85
N ILE A 15 -1.01 -25.37 43.23
CA ILE A 15 -0.05 -26.19 44.01
C ILE A 15 -0.60 -26.28 45.42
N SER A 16 -0.81 -27.52 45.93
CA SER A 16 -1.19 -27.78 47.32
C SER A 16 0.03 -27.52 48.23
N ALA A 17 -0.20 -27.07 49.45
CA ALA A 17 0.79 -26.69 50.45
C ALA A 17 1.70 -27.87 50.94
N GLN A 18 1.73 -28.98 50.23
CA GLN A 18 2.50 -30.18 50.60
C GLN A 18 3.66 -30.52 49.62
N ASP A 19 3.86 -29.66 48.55
CA ASP A 19 4.88 -29.89 47.52
C ASP A 19 6.09 -28.96 47.63
N GLU A 20 6.46 -28.49 48.82
CA GLU A 20 7.60 -27.59 49.03
C GLU A 20 8.98 -28.13 48.64
N TYR A 21 9.09 -29.42 48.26
CA TYR A 21 10.37 -30.07 47.88
C TYR A 21 10.49 -30.42 46.37
N ASN A 22 9.47 -30.11 45.55
CA ASN A 22 9.52 -30.36 44.11
C ASN A 22 9.00 -29.17 43.27
N CYS A 23 9.30 -27.94 43.68
CA CYS A 23 8.92 -26.78 42.92
C CYS A 23 9.64 -26.77 41.57
N LEU A 24 8.92 -26.98 40.47
CA LEU A 24 9.40 -26.78 39.11
C LEU A 24 9.91 -25.37 38.97
N MET A 25 11.20 -25.21 38.68
CA MET A 25 11.80 -23.89 38.63
C MET A 25 11.59 -23.25 37.24
N LEU A 26 10.81 -22.18 37.19
CA LEU A 26 10.62 -21.36 35.99
C LEU A 26 11.74 -20.31 35.91
N LEU A 27 12.43 -20.26 34.76
CA LEU A 27 13.43 -19.27 34.45
C LEU A 27 12.93 -18.35 33.32
N ILE A 28 12.99 -17.04 33.51
CA ILE A 28 12.59 -16.04 32.52
C ILE A 28 13.85 -15.52 31.82
N LEU A 29 13.97 -15.77 30.52
CA LEU A 29 15.11 -15.44 29.70
C LEU A 29 14.74 -14.57 28.51
N THR A 30 15.71 -13.82 27.98
CA THR A 30 15.63 -13.06 26.75
C THR A 30 16.89 -13.28 25.89
N HIS A 31 17.06 -12.52 24.82
CA HIS A 31 18.24 -12.60 23.94
C HIS A 31 19.52 -12.07 24.63
N GLU A 32 20.71 -12.43 24.09
CA GLU A 32 21.98 -12.17 24.77
C GLU A 32 22.41 -10.70 24.85
N ASN A 33 21.87 -9.82 24.00
CA ASN A 33 22.20 -8.38 24.00
C ASN A 33 21.00 -7.55 24.49
N GLY A 34 20.63 -7.68 25.77
CA GLY A 34 19.42 -7.09 26.34
C GLY A 34 19.30 -5.58 26.14
N ASP A 35 18.28 -5.17 25.41
CA ASP A 35 17.79 -3.79 25.27
C ASP A 35 16.62 -3.52 26.22
N PHE A 36 15.96 -2.37 26.08
CA PHE A 36 14.84 -2.06 26.97
C PHE A 36 13.63 -2.93 26.73
N ASP A 37 13.31 -3.35 25.47
CA ASP A 37 12.16 -4.23 25.23
C ASP A 37 12.39 -5.61 25.86
N ALA A 38 13.59 -6.16 25.70
CA ALA A 38 13.99 -7.43 26.29
C ALA A 38 13.88 -7.42 27.83
N ILE A 39 14.41 -6.40 28.49
CA ILE A 39 14.44 -6.32 29.98
C ILE A 39 13.08 -5.92 30.55
N ALA A 40 12.34 -5.03 29.88
CA ALA A 40 10.97 -4.70 30.26
C ALA A 40 10.05 -5.91 30.09
N SER A 41 10.24 -6.70 29.04
CA SER A 41 9.51 -7.94 28.82
C SER A 41 9.82 -8.98 29.91
N GLN A 42 11.06 -9.10 30.40
CA GLN A 42 11.37 -9.95 31.56
C GLN A 42 10.64 -9.48 32.84
N LEU A 43 10.56 -8.15 33.07
CA LEU A 43 9.79 -7.60 34.19
C LEU A 43 8.31 -7.90 34.05
N GLY A 44 7.71 -7.64 32.88
CA GLY A 44 6.30 -7.92 32.61
C GLY A 44 5.95 -9.39 32.80
N ALA A 45 6.81 -10.28 32.33
CA ALA A 45 6.70 -11.71 32.53
C ALA A 45 6.79 -12.11 34.01
N TYR A 46 7.72 -11.55 34.76
CA TYR A 46 7.83 -11.78 36.20
C TYR A 46 6.57 -11.35 36.97
N LYS A 47 6.01 -10.21 36.65
CA LYS A 47 4.76 -9.74 37.27
C LYS A 47 3.58 -10.69 37.03
N LEU A 48 3.52 -11.33 35.85
CA LEU A 48 2.50 -12.32 35.50
C LEU A 48 2.80 -13.71 36.08
N TYR A 49 4.08 -14.05 36.23
CA TYR A 49 4.58 -15.32 36.77
C TYR A 49 5.56 -15.09 37.94
N PRO A 50 5.08 -14.67 39.10
CA PRO A 50 5.95 -14.21 40.23
C PRO A 50 6.81 -15.30 40.86
N HIS A 51 6.54 -16.57 40.56
CA HIS A 51 7.40 -17.71 40.93
C HIS A 51 8.59 -17.92 39.95
N GLY A 52 8.59 -17.23 38.80
CA GLY A 52 9.68 -17.26 37.83
C GLY A 52 10.85 -16.37 38.28
N THR A 53 12.06 -16.70 37.84
CA THR A 53 13.26 -15.92 38.10
C THR A 53 13.72 -15.19 36.84
N PRO A 54 13.66 -13.84 36.76
CA PRO A 54 14.14 -13.08 35.63
C PRO A 54 15.68 -12.97 35.69
N LEU A 55 16.36 -13.78 34.87
CA LEU A 55 17.81 -13.80 34.78
C LEU A 55 18.28 -12.85 33.69
N LEU A 56 19.04 -11.80 34.07
CA LEU A 56 19.61 -10.88 33.09
C LEU A 56 20.51 -11.61 32.08
N PRO A 57 20.56 -11.16 30.82
CA PRO A 57 21.51 -11.66 29.84
C PRO A 57 22.96 -11.26 30.22
N ARG A 58 23.94 -11.94 29.60
CA ARG A 58 25.34 -11.66 29.87
C ARG A 58 25.80 -10.28 29.41
N ARG A 59 25.17 -9.80 28.34
CA ARG A 59 25.39 -8.47 27.78
C ARG A 59 24.09 -7.69 27.85
N VAL A 60 24.18 -6.46 28.30
CA VAL A 60 23.04 -5.55 28.40
C VAL A 60 23.50 -4.21 27.83
N ASN A 61 22.65 -3.58 27.04
CA ASN A 61 22.95 -2.26 26.51
C ASN A 61 23.28 -1.26 27.65
N ARG A 62 24.16 -0.34 27.39
CA ARG A 62 24.65 0.61 28.41
C ARG A 62 23.53 1.41 29.07
N ASN A 63 22.59 1.90 28.31
CA ASN A 63 21.42 2.63 28.79
C ASN A 63 20.57 1.80 29.75
N VAL A 64 20.32 0.54 29.35
CA VAL A 64 19.60 -0.43 30.18
C VAL A 64 20.37 -0.77 31.47
N LEU A 65 21.68 -1.04 31.34
CA LEU A 65 22.52 -1.33 32.49
C LEU A 65 22.51 -0.15 33.49
N GLN A 66 22.59 1.09 33.03
CA GLN A 66 22.50 2.27 33.88
C GLN A 66 21.15 2.37 34.59
N PHE A 67 20.03 2.10 33.88
CA PHE A 67 18.70 2.10 34.48
C PHE A 67 18.57 1.02 35.54
N VAL A 68 18.91 -0.23 35.20
CA VAL A 68 18.81 -1.37 36.11
C VAL A 68 19.72 -1.17 37.34
N THR A 69 20.92 -0.60 37.15
CA THR A 69 21.83 -0.32 38.30
C THR A 69 21.26 0.75 39.23
N LEU A 70 20.65 1.80 38.65
CA LEU A 70 20.06 2.89 39.44
C LEU A 70 18.84 2.44 40.27
N TYR A 71 18.02 1.57 39.67
CA TYR A 71 16.78 1.09 40.29
C TYR A 71 16.87 -0.36 40.78
N TRP A 72 18.09 -0.87 41.04
CA TRP A 72 18.37 -2.27 41.36
C TRP A 72 17.48 -2.82 42.49
N ASP A 73 17.33 -2.07 43.57
CA ASP A 73 16.59 -2.52 44.75
C ASP A 73 15.07 -2.53 44.56
N ALA A 74 14.59 -1.88 43.51
CA ALA A 74 13.17 -1.84 43.15
C ALA A 74 12.79 -2.86 42.07
N LEU A 75 13.76 -3.60 41.51
CA LEU A 75 13.56 -4.50 40.37
C LEU A 75 13.92 -5.95 40.72
N PRO A 76 13.23 -6.95 40.14
CA PRO A 76 13.35 -8.35 40.60
C PRO A 76 14.49 -9.14 39.92
N PHE A 77 15.38 -8.50 39.21
CA PHE A 77 16.36 -9.16 38.35
C PHE A 77 17.48 -9.88 39.12
N VAL A 78 17.96 -10.99 38.58
CA VAL A 78 19.12 -11.73 39.06
C VAL A 78 20.24 -11.61 38.04
N ARG A 79 21.47 -11.26 38.53
CA ARG A 79 22.65 -11.19 37.65
C ARG A 79 23.18 -12.59 37.32
N PRO A 80 23.77 -12.83 36.12
CA PRO A 80 24.35 -14.11 35.78
C PRO A 80 25.44 -14.59 36.75
N VAL A 81 26.16 -13.68 37.39
CA VAL A 81 27.22 -14.01 38.39
C VAL A 81 26.63 -14.50 39.71
N ASP A 82 25.44 -14.04 40.08
CA ASP A 82 24.73 -14.42 41.30
C ASP A 82 23.86 -15.68 41.11
N TRP A 83 23.74 -16.16 39.85
CA TRP A 83 22.94 -17.33 39.53
C TRP A 83 23.60 -18.62 40.05
N GLN A 84 22.95 -19.25 41.03
CA GLN A 84 23.38 -20.54 41.54
C GLN A 84 22.86 -21.67 40.66
N LYS A 85 23.67 -22.74 40.45
CA LYS A 85 23.27 -23.91 39.71
C LYS A 85 22.07 -24.61 40.40
N ARG A 86 20.88 -24.36 39.87
CA ARG A 86 19.64 -25.04 40.30
C ARG A 86 19.08 -25.79 39.08
N ARG A 87 18.29 -26.85 39.30
CA ARG A 87 17.62 -27.56 38.22
C ARG A 87 16.51 -26.67 37.66
N VAL A 88 16.54 -26.39 36.35
CA VAL A 88 15.55 -25.58 35.63
C VAL A 88 14.76 -26.50 34.70
N ASP A 89 13.48 -26.66 34.97
CA ASP A 89 12.57 -27.54 34.24
C ASP A 89 11.68 -26.78 33.26
N GLU A 90 11.39 -25.48 33.49
CA GLU A 90 10.55 -24.63 32.66
C GLU A 90 11.29 -23.33 32.33
N VAL A 91 11.09 -22.85 31.10
CA VAL A 91 11.67 -21.61 30.60
C VAL A 91 10.58 -20.77 29.93
N LEU A 92 10.52 -19.50 30.29
CA LEU A 92 9.77 -18.48 29.56
C LEU A 92 10.76 -17.61 28.78
N LEU A 93 10.68 -17.67 27.48
CA LEU A 93 11.44 -16.82 26.57
C LEU A 93 10.60 -15.58 26.24
N VAL A 94 11.16 -14.40 26.42
CA VAL A 94 10.52 -13.14 26.04
C VAL A 94 11.44 -12.39 25.09
N ASP A 95 10.86 -11.81 24.05
CA ASP A 95 11.56 -11.04 23.03
C ASP A 95 12.68 -11.82 22.34
N THR A 96 12.51 -13.13 22.27
CA THR A 96 13.41 -14.04 21.56
C THR A 96 12.76 -15.39 21.34
N GLN A 97 13.14 -16.07 20.26
CA GLN A 97 12.76 -17.46 19.96
C GLN A 97 13.96 -18.42 20.08
N SER A 98 15.08 -17.93 20.62
CA SER A 98 16.31 -18.71 20.78
C SER A 98 16.65 -18.94 22.24
N LEU A 99 16.81 -20.20 22.62
CA LEU A 99 17.16 -20.59 23.98
C LEU A 99 18.69 -20.55 24.17
N SER A 100 19.15 -19.63 25.00
CA SER A 100 20.55 -19.55 25.42
C SER A 100 20.89 -20.61 26.47
N SER A 101 22.14 -21.09 26.45
CA SER A 101 22.61 -22.11 27.41
C SER A 101 22.78 -21.48 28.82
N VAL A 102 22.06 -22.02 29.80
CA VAL A 102 22.13 -21.60 31.20
C VAL A 102 22.53 -22.78 32.09
N ARG A 103 23.34 -22.53 33.13
CA ARG A 103 23.74 -23.54 34.09
C ARG A 103 22.52 -24.08 34.85
N GLY A 104 22.33 -25.41 34.84
CA GLY A 104 21.23 -26.07 35.52
C GLY A 104 20.02 -26.39 34.62
N LEU A 105 20.00 -25.91 33.38
CA LEU A 105 18.96 -26.25 32.42
C LEU A 105 18.95 -27.73 32.10
N ILE A 106 17.79 -28.38 32.17
CA ILE A 106 17.64 -29.80 31.79
C ILE A 106 17.69 -29.95 30.25
N ARG A 107 17.92 -31.16 29.77
CA ARG A 107 18.10 -31.45 28.33
C ARG A 107 16.87 -31.10 27.46
N LYS A 108 15.66 -31.21 28.02
CA LYS A 108 14.38 -30.88 27.37
C LYS A 108 13.50 -30.10 28.34
N PRO A 109 13.71 -28.81 28.53
CA PRO A 109 12.83 -27.99 29.34
C PRO A 109 11.49 -27.79 28.63
N LYS A 110 10.44 -27.51 29.38
CA LYS A 110 9.21 -26.99 28.85
C LYS A 110 9.41 -25.49 28.54
N VAL A 111 9.16 -25.10 27.30
CA VAL A 111 9.45 -23.72 26.86
C VAL A 111 8.16 -23.05 26.38
N LEU A 112 7.90 -21.85 26.92
CA LEU A 112 6.90 -20.91 26.44
C LEU A 112 7.64 -19.72 25.84
N VAL A 113 7.26 -19.32 24.64
CA VAL A 113 7.80 -18.15 23.93
C VAL A 113 6.73 -17.07 23.85
N ILE A 114 7.06 -15.83 24.24
CA ILE A 114 6.25 -14.62 24.03
C ILE A 114 7.12 -13.64 23.28
N ASP A 115 6.73 -13.33 22.03
CA ASP A 115 7.56 -12.55 21.12
C ASP A 115 6.70 -11.73 20.14
N HIS A 116 7.24 -10.64 19.62
CA HIS A 116 6.60 -9.83 18.57
C HIS A 116 7.18 -10.10 17.18
N HIS A 117 8.27 -10.84 17.06
CA HIS A 117 8.91 -11.22 15.80
C HIS A 117 8.17 -12.37 15.12
N VAL A 118 7.32 -12.08 14.12
CA VAL A 118 6.47 -13.07 13.43
C VAL A 118 7.26 -14.08 12.59
N ASN A 119 8.48 -13.76 12.21
CA ASN A 119 9.33 -14.66 11.42
C ASN A 119 10.09 -15.63 12.37
N HIS A 120 9.78 -16.91 12.30
CA HIS A 120 10.39 -17.97 13.11
C HIS A 120 11.88 -18.26 12.79
N GLY A 121 12.58 -17.35 12.07
CA GLY A 121 13.97 -17.57 11.63
C GLY A 121 14.14 -18.83 10.77
N GLU A 122 15.39 -19.13 10.36
CA GLU A 122 15.71 -20.29 9.49
C GLU A 122 15.46 -21.66 10.16
N ARG A 123 15.23 -21.71 11.49
CA ARG A 123 15.07 -22.97 12.24
C ARG A 123 13.62 -23.43 12.42
N GLY A 124 12.64 -22.58 12.08
CA GLY A 124 11.21 -22.90 12.29
C GLY A 124 10.82 -23.12 13.77
N GLU A 125 9.57 -23.46 14.02
CA GLU A 125 9.07 -23.79 15.36
C GLU A 125 9.72 -25.08 15.88
N GLN A 126 10.21 -25.05 17.13
CA GLN A 126 10.81 -26.22 17.76
C GLN A 126 9.72 -27.13 18.32
N ALA A 127 9.79 -28.41 18.01
CA ALA A 127 8.82 -29.40 18.46
C ALA A 127 8.77 -29.48 20.01
N GLY A 128 7.58 -29.29 20.56
CA GLY A 128 7.32 -29.31 22.01
C GLY A 128 7.47 -27.99 22.72
N TRP A 129 7.69 -26.87 21.99
CA TRP A 129 7.62 -25.53 22.54
C TRP A 129 6.22 -24.93 22.28
N THR A 130 5.83 -24.00 23.14
CA THR A 130 4.57 -23.25 22.97
C THR A 130 4.91 -21.82 22.56
N TYR A 131 4.29 -21.33 21.48
CA TYR A 131 4.56 -20.00 20.94
C TYR A 131 3.33 -19.11 21.10
N GLN A 132 3.57 -17.87 21.54
CA GLN A 132 2.61 -16.79 21.62
C GLN A 132 3.25 -15.58 20.94
N VAL A 133 3.17 -15.55 19.61
CA VAL A 133 3.82 -14.56 18.76
C VAL A 133 2.74 -13.74 18.06
N GLU A 134 2.81 -12.42 18.19
CA GLU A 134 1.86 -11.50 17.58
C GLU A 134 2.59 -10.26 17.00
N ALA A 135 2.17 -9.80 15.82
CA ALA A 135 2.73 -8.62 15.16
C ALA A 135 2.33 -7.32 15.88
N VAL A 136 3.18 -6.88 16.79
CA VAL A 136 3.09 -5.58 17.49
C VAL A 136 4.44 -4.90 17.51
N GLY A 137 4.50 -3.63 17.87
CA GLY A 137 5.73 -2.84 17.82
C GLY A 137 6.80 -3.21 18.86
N ALA A 138 6.44 -3.92 19.94
CA ALA A 138 7.33 -4.33 21.02
C ALA A 138 6.72 -5.51 21.78
N THR A 139 7.53 -6.47 22.22
CA THR A 139 7.08 -7.62 23.04
C THR A 139 6.49 -7.14 24.37
N THR A 140 7.03 -6.07 24.94
CA THR A 140 6.49 -5.42 26.15
C THR A 140 5.02 -5.04 25.99
N THR A 141 4.55 -4.67 24.80
CA THR A 141 3.12 -4.37 24.55
C THR A 141 2.21 -5.54 24.91
N LEU A 142 2.58 -6.77 24.49
CA LEU A 142 1.81 -7.99 24.77
C LEU A 142 1.71 -8.29 26.27
N LEU A 143 2.79 -8.04 26.99
CA LEU A 143 2.85 -8.26 28.43
C LEU A 143 2.08 -7.20 29.21
N VAL A 144 2.15 -5.94 28.79
CA VAL A 144 1.40 -4.82 29.39
C VAL A 144 -0.12 -5.04 29.24
N GLU A 145 -0.60 -5.48 28.08
CA GLU A 145 -2.01 -5.83 27.88
C GLU A 145 -2.49 -6.90 28.87
N ARG A 146 -1.66 -7.91 29.13
CA ARG A 146 -1.98 -8.99 30.08
C ARG A 146 -1.94 -8.49 31.53
N LEU A 147 -0.99 -7.61 31.86
CA LEU A 147 -0.93 -6.95 33.17
C LEU A 147 -2.17 -6.10 33.42
N GLN A 148 -2.59 -5.33 32.44
CA GLN A 148 -3.83 -4.54 32.49
C GLN A 148 -5.06 -5.42 32.68
N ALA A 149 -5.17 -6.50 31.89
CA ALA A 149 -6.28 -7.45 32.02
C ALA A 149 -6.32 -8.17 33.36
N SER A 150 -5.16 -8.37 33.99
CA SER A 150 -5.04 -9.03 35.30
C SER A 150 -5.24 -8.08 36.49
N GLY A 151 -5.36 -6.76 36.23
CA GLY A 151 -5.53 -5.75 37.28
C GLY A 151 -4.34 -5.61 38.22
N LEU A 152 -3.14 -6.04 37.81
CA LEU A 152 -1.92 -5.96 38.63
C LEU A 152 -1.41 -4.53 38.70
N ALA A 153 -1.18 -4.05 39.93
CA ALA A 153 -0.57 -2.72 40.16
C ALA A 153 0.92 -2.72 39.84
N LEU A 154 1.40 -1.60 39.30
CA LEU A 154 2.81 -1.36 39.02
C LEU A 154 3.35 -0.25 39.92
N THR A 155 4.62 -0.34 40.29
CA THR A 155 5.31 0.80 40.84
C THR A 155 5.68 1.80 39.73
N THR A 156 6.07 3.01 40.11
CA THR A 156 6.53 4.04 39.16
C THR A 156 7.74 3.57 38.34
N GLU A 157 8.68 2.86 38.99
CA GLU A 157 9.89 2.33 38.36
C GLU A 157 9.54 1.22 37.37
N GLU A 158 8.65 0.28 37.75
CA GLU A 158 8.17 -0.78 36.90
C GLU A 158 7.43 -0.22 35.67
N ALA A 159 6.50 0.69 35.88
CA ALA A 159 5.76 1.34 34.79
C ALA A 159 6.69 2.13 33.85
N THR A 160 7.73 2.77 34.41
CA THR A 160 8.73 3.52 33.63
C THR A 160 9.59 2.58 32.77
N LEU A 161 10.01 1.43 33.31
CA LEU A 161 10.80 0.43 32.58
C LEU A 161 9.98 -0.18 31.46
N LEU A 162 8.72 -0.53 31.72
CA LEU A 162 7.80 -1.07 30.68
C LEU A 162 7.56 -0.03 29.58
N LEU A 163 7.44 1.25 29.91
CA LEU A 163 7.29 2.31 28.91
C LEU A 163 8.57 2.49 28.08
N LEU A 164 9.74 2.35 28.68
CA LEU A 164 11.03 2.37 27.98
C LEU A 164 11.10 1.25 26.93
N GLY A 165 10.67 0.03 27.27
CA GLY A 165 10.62 -1.08 26.32
C GLY A 165 9.77 -0.76 25.11
N ILE A 166 8.53 -0.28 25.31
CA ILE A 166 7.66 0.08 24.19
C ILE A 166 8.28 1.22 23.35
N TYR A 167 8.85 2.23 23.98
CA TYR A 167 9.36 3.41 23.28
C TYR A 167 10.65 3.16 22.52
N GLU A 168 11.52 2.27 22.98
CA GLU A 168 12.76 1.95 22.27
C GLU A 168 12.43 1.31 20.90
N ASP A 169 11.61 0.28 20.88
CA ASP A 169 11.28 -0.48 19.66
C ASP A 169 10.30 0.22 18.73
N THR A 170 9.52 1.15 19.25
CA THR A 170 8.58 1.93 18.45
C THR A 170 9.11 3.33 18.11
N GLY A 171 10.36 3.66 18.48
CA GLY A 171 10.92 5.00 18.29
C GLY A 171 10.04 6.06 18.95
N SER A 172 9.60 5.83 20.19
CA SER A 172 8.63 6.68 20.89
C SER A 172 7.30 6.82 20.13
N LEU A 173 6.79 5.73 19.58
CA LEU A 173 5.55 5.61 18.80
C LEU A 173 5.59 6.29 17.42
N THR A 174 6.78 6.50 16.84
CA THR A 174 6.94 7.16 15.54
C THR A 174 7.37 6.20 14.42
N TYR A 175 7.73 4.95 14.72
CA TYR A 175 8.10 3.97 13.70
C TYR A 175 6.87 3.30 13.08
N ASP A 176 7.01 2.81 11.84
CA ASP A 176 5.94 2.15 11.09
C ASP A 176 5.45 0.84 11.73
N THR A 177 6.30 0.22 12.58
CA THR A 177 5.95 -0.94 13.41
C THR A 177 4.97 -0.62 14.53
N THR A 178 4.74 0.67 14.83
CA THR A 178 3.85 1.11 15.92
C THR A 178 2.40 0.74 15.61
N THR A 179 1.76 0.09 16.57
CA THR A 179 0.35 -0.28 16.49
C THR A 179 -0.50 0.55 17.46
N GLY A 180 -1.81 0.65 17.21
CA GLY A 180 -2.73 1.26 18.18
C GLY A 180 -2.70 0.57 19.55
N ARG A 181 -2.37 -0.74 19.60
CA ARG A 181 -2.18 -1.50 20.83
C ARG A 181 -1.00 -0.97 21.65
N GLY A 182 0.15 -0.71 21.00
CA GLY A 182 1.32 -0.11 21.65
C GLY A 182 1.02 1.28 22.23
N ALA A 183 0.27 2.12 21.52
CA ALA A 183 -0.15 3.43 22.01
C ALA A 183 -1.09 3.34 23.23
N LEU A 184 -2.04 2.40 23.23
CA LEU A 184 -2.93 2.15 24.38
C LEU A 184 -2.16 1.62 25.59
N ALA A 185 -1.22 0.70 25.38
CA ALA A 185 -0.34 0.19 26.44
C ALA A 185 0.51 1.32 27.05
N ALA A 186 1.11 2.18 26.22
CA ALA A 186 1.87 3.35 26.69
C ALA A 186 0.98 4.32 27.48
N SER A 187 -0.24 4.61 27.02
CA SER A 187 -1.21 5.43 27.73
C SER A 187 -1.55 4.86 29.11
N TRP A 188 -1.77 3.55 29.21
CA TRP A 188 -2.04 2.89 30.48
C TRP A 188 -0.85 2.98 31.43
N LEU A 189 0.40 2.76 30.95
CA LEU A 189 1.60 2.88 31.76
C LEU A 189 1.81 4.30 32.31
N LEU A 190 1.48 5.33 31.51
CA LEU A 190 1.49 6.72 32.01
C LEU A 190 0.46 6.94 33.13
N ALA A 191 -0.72 6.33 33.00
CA ALA A 191 -1.73 6.37 34.06
C ALA A 191 -1.28 5.58 35.32
N GLN A 192 -0.41 4.58 35.19
CA GLN A 192 0.24 3.89 36.32
C GLN A 192 1.39 4.69 36.93
N GLY A 193 1.73 5.86 36.41
CA GLY A 193 2.74 6.75 36.96
C GLY A 193 4.11 6.65 36.31
N ALA A 194 4.25 6.12 35.11
CA ALA A 194 5.51 6.13 34.36
C ALA A 194 6.03 7.56 34.15
N LEU A 195 7.34 7.78 34.33
CA LEU A 195 7.96 9.09 34.30
C LEU A 195 8.62 9.42 32.97
N LEU A 196 7.96 10.20 32.11
CA LEU A 196 8.51 10.66 30.81
C LEU A 196 9.88 11.37 30.91
N PRO A 197 10.21 12.19 31.97
CA PRO A 197 11.54 12.75 32.09
C PRO A 197 12.65 11.69 32.26
N VAL A 198 12.33 10.59 32.95
CA VAL A 198 13.23 9.44 33.10
C VAL A 198 13.36 8.71 31.79
N VAL A 199 12.23 8.41 31.10
CA VAL A 199 12.22 7.78 29.79
C VAL A 199 13.08 8.54 28.79
N ARG A 200 12.88 9.86 28.66
CA ARG A 200 13.69 10.73 27.80
C ARG A 200 15.18 10.69 28.12
N ARG A 201 15.55 10.63 29.42
CA ARG A 201 16.94 10.56 29.85
C ARG A 201 17.63 9.28 29.40
N PHE A 202 16.96 8.13 29.50
CA PHE A 202 17.55 6.83 29.21
C PHE A 202 17.48 6.44 27.72
N LEU A 203 16.54 6.98 26.95
CA LEU A 203 16.54 6.84 25.49
C LEU A 203 17.59 7.74 24.80
N ASN A 204 17.99 8.87 25.42
CA ASN A 204 18.88 9.84 24.81
C ASN A 204 20.18 10.06 25.66
N ILE A 205 20.91 9.00 25.97
CA ILE A 205 22.16 9.11 26.69
C ILE A 205 23.23 9.80 25.81
N PRO A 206 23.94 10.81 26.35
CA PRO A 206 25.05 11.44 25.63
C PRO A 206 26.18 10.44 25.33
N LEU A 207 26.81 10.62 24.16
CA LEU A 207 28.01 9.84 23.80
C LEU A 207 29.13 10.10 24.83
N THR A 208 29.88 9.04 25.16
CA THR A 208 31.10 9.17 25.93
C THR A 208 32.20 9.92 25.17
N ALA A 209 33.30 10.22 25.79
CA ALA A 209 34.44 10.83 25.10
C ALA A 209 35.00 9.90 23.99
N VAL A 210 35.07 8.59 24.27
CA VAL A 210 35.54 7.59 23.29
C VAL A 210 34.57 7.39 22.14
N GLN A 211 33.28 7.35 22.45
CA GLN A 211 32.22 7.30 21.41
C GLN A 211 32.20 8.57 20.56
N ARG A 212 32.48 9.72 21.14
CA ARG A 212 32.58 11.00 20.41
C ARG A 212 33.78 11.01 19.46
N ASP A 213 34.94 10.50 19.88
CA ASP A 213 36.10 10.35 19.00
C ASP A 213 35.76 9.42 17.80
N LEU A 214 35.09 8.29 18.05
CA LEU A 214 34.62 7.41 16.95
C LEU A 214 33.62 8.12 16.06
N TYR A 215 32.66 8.90 16.62
CA TYR A 215 31.72 9.70 15.86
C TYR A 215 32.42 10.68 14.94
N ASP A 216 33.40 11.43 15.44
CA ASP A 216 34.15 12.43 14.68
C ASP A 216 34.95 11.77 13.54
N ARG A 217 35.55 10.59 13.77
CA ARG A 217 36.26 9.80 12.75
C ARG A 217 35.29 9.32 11.66
N LEU A 218 34.14 8.77 12.04
CA LEU A 218 33.12 8.28 11.09
C LEU A 218 32.54 9.44 10.29
N GLN A 219 32.27 10.58 10.93
CA GLN A 219 31.76 11.77 10.25
C GLN A 219 32.76 12.31 9.22
N ALA A 220 34.05 12.38 9.59
CA ALA A 220 35.12 12.84 8.69
C ALA A 220 35.35 11.89 7.50
N ALA A 221 35.11 10.59 7.67
CA ALA A 221 35.25 9.56 6.62
C ALA A 221 33.97 9.34 5.81
N ALA A 222 32.88 10.05 6.09
CA ALA A 222 31.60 9.84 5.44
C ALA A 222 31.63 10.18 3.94
N GLN A 223 31.30 9.20 3.12
CA GLN A 223 31.26 9.31 1.66
C GLN A 223 29.82 9.22 1.20
N TRP A 224 29.35 10.25 0.51
CA TRP A 224 28.04 10.31 -0.07
C TRP A 224 28.03 9.65 -1.46
N GLN A 225 27.10 8.77 -1.70
CA GLN A 225 26.89 8.09 -2.98
C GLN A 225 25.42 8.21 -3.37
N ARG A 226 25.15 8.29 -4.68
CA ARG A 226 23.79 8.15 -5.22
C ARG A 226 23.65 6.78 -5.87
N ILE A 227 22.81 5.93 -5.28
CA ILE A 227 22.53 4.59 -5.79
C ILE A 227 21.05 4.54 -6.13
N HIS A 228 20.71 4.32 -7.40
CA HIS A 228 19.35 4.33 -7.92
C HIS A 228 18.57 5.60 -7.52
N GLY A 229 19.28 6.75 -7.42
CA GLY A 229 18.71 8.02 -6.98
C GLY A 229 18.70 8.24 -5.46
N GLN A 230 18.80 7.21 -4.63
CA GLN A 230 18.83 7.31 -3.17
C GLN A 230 20.16 7.84 -2.67
N ALA A 231 20.12 8.72 -1.66
CA ALA A 231 21.31 9.26 -1.01
C ALA A 231 21.83 8.30 0.06
N ILE A 232 22.91 7.61 -0.23
CA ILE A 232 23.54 6.62 0.67
C ILE A 232 24.82 7.20 1.23
N VAL A 233 25.07 6.99 2.52
CA VAL A 233 26.35 7.30 3.18
C VAL A 233 27.05 6.00 3.54
N VAL A 234 28.27 5.84 3.07
CA VAL A 234 29.19 4.81 3.52
C VAL A 234 30.32 5.48 4.30
N THR A 235 30.62 4.98 5.48
CA THR A 235 31.72 5.48 6.29
C THR A 235 32.52 4.34 6.91
N ALA A 236 33.83 4.52 7.04
CA ALA A 236 34.69 3.51 7.59
C ALA A 236 35.76 4.14 8.46
N ALA A 237 35.97 3.61 9.65
CA ALA A 237 36.99 4.09 10.58
C ALA A 237 37.62 2.94 11.39
N VAL A 238 38.82 3.17 11.89
CA VAL A 238 39.43 2.33 12.92
C VAL A 238 38.96 2.87 14.27
N ALA A 239 38.47 1.98 15.14
CA ALA A 239 38.07 2.36 16.51
C ALA A 239 39.25 2.94 17.27
N PRO A 240 39.01 3.84 18.26
CA PRO A 240 40.00 4.21 19.21
C PRO A 240 40.62 3.01 19.96
N ASP A 241 41.83 3.14 20.46
CA ASP A 241 42.48 2.10 21.25
C ASP A 241 41.61 1.76 22.47
N ASP A 242 41.52 0.48 22.81
CA ASP A 242 40.70 -0.07 23.90
C ASP A 242 39.20 0.28 23.82
N PHE A 243 38.65 0.43 22.64
CA PHE A 243 37.20 0.67 22.41
C PHE A 243 36.41 -0.59 22.79
N ASP A 244 35.68 -0.54 23.92
CA ASP A 244 34.77 -1.58 24.41
C ASP A 244 33.35 -1.03 24.61
N GLU A 245 32.95 -0.07 23.78
CA GLU A 245 31.66 0.57 23.88
C GLU A 245 30.74 0.21 22.67
N GLU A 246 29.48 0.54 22.80
CA GLU A 246 28.48 0.26 21.74
C GLU A 246 28.65 1.22 20.56
N ILE A 247 28.80 0.65 19.35
CA ILE A 247 28.91 1.40 18.08
C ILE A 247 27.52 1.86 17.59
N SER A 248 26.46 1.11 17.89
CA SER A 248 25.11 1.38 17.40
C SER A 248 24.60 2.77 17.75
N SER A 249 24.87 3.24 18.99
CA SER A 249 24.50 4.58 19.46
C SER A 249 25.23 5.69 18.68
N VAL A 250 26.49 5.46 18.34
CA VAL A 250 27.30 6.39 17.52
C VAL A 250 26.72 6.51 16.12
N VAL A 251 26.44 5.37 15.48
CA VAL A 251 25.88 5.32 14.12
C VAL A 251 24.47 5.89 14.07
N HIS A 252 23.66 5.67 15.09
CA HIS A 252 22.33 6.27 15.20
C HIS A 252 22.40 7.80 15.19
N ARG A 253 23.27 8.38 16.01
CA ARG A 253 23.47 9.84 16.02
C ARG A 253 24.04 10.39 14.72
N LEU A 254 24.93 9.65 14.09
CA LEU A 254 25.49 10.03 12.79
C LEU A 254 24.41 10.02 11.70
N ARG A 255 23.52 9.01 11.71
CA ARG A 255 22.35 8.96 10.81
C ARG A 255 21.46 10.18 10.98
N ASP A 256 21.12 10.54 12.23
CA ASP A 256 20.23 11.66 12.52
C ASP A 256 20.85 13.00 12.08
N ALA A 257 22.16 13.16 12.25
CA ALA A 257 22.88 14.36 11.85
C ALA A 257 23.00 14.51 10.33
N LEU A 258 23.24 13.40 9.59
CA LEU A 258 23.44 13.41 8.14
C LEU A 258 22.14 13.22 7.37
N SER A 259 21.11 12.60 7.96
CA SER A 259 19.80 12.32 7.36
C SER A 259 19.85 11.63 5.98
N PRO A 260 20.70 10.59 5.74
CA PRO A 260 20.73 9.87 4.49
C PRO A 260 19.53 8.90 4.35
N ALA A 261 19.25 8.42 3.13
CA ALA A 261 18.32 7.31 2.92
C ALA A 261 18.82 6.01 3.57
N GLY A 262 20.14 5.78 3.54
CA GLY A 262 20.82 4.68 4.21
C GLY A 262 22.22 5.06 4.67
N LEU A 263 22.59 4.63 5.88
CA LEU A 263 23.91 4.78 6.47
C LEU A 263 24.52 3.41 6.74
N PHE A 264 25.70 3.17 6.22
CA PHE A 264 26.47 1.96 6.41
C PHE A 264 27.83 2.32 7.03
N ALA A 265 28.00 2.03 8.31
CA ALA A 265 29.22 2.33 9.04
C ALA A 265 30.02 1.05 9.30
N LEU A 266 31.29 1.03 8.87
CA LEU A 266 32.24 -0.03 9.10
C LEU A 266 33.28 0.42 10.10
N VAL A 267 33.37 -0.29 11.23
CA VAL A 267 34.31 0.03 12.31
C VAL A 267 35.27 -1.13 12.51
N GLN A 268 36.56 -0.91 12.32
CA GLN A 268 37.59 -1.91 12.60
C GLN A 268 37.89 -1.98 14.09
N LEU A 269 37.68 -3.16 14.67
CA LEU A 269 37.96 -3.52 16.06
C LEU A 269 39.10 -4.54 16.09
N GLY A 270 40.32 -4.08 16.25
CA GLY A 270 41.48 -4.97 16.16
C GLY A 270 41.63 -5.64 14.78
N ARG A 271 41.37 -6.96 14.71
CA ARG A 271 41.42 -7.73 13.46
C ARG A 271 40.07 -7.90 12.79
N ASP A 272 38.99 -7.54 13.46
CA ASP A 272 37.64 -7.75 13.03
C ASP A 272 37.01 -6.42 12.58
N VAL A 273 35.99 -6.49 11.72
CA VAL A 273 35.23 -5.31 11.27
C VAL A 273 33.77 -5.47 11.66
N GLN A 274 33.23 -4.50 12.36
CA GLN A 274 31.80 -4.44 12.64
C GLN A 274 31.10 -3.52 11.67
N LEU A 275 30.11 -4.07 10.94
CA LEU A 275 29.14 -3.29 10.19
C LEU A 275 27.97 -2.94 11.09
N VAL A 276 27.58 -1.67 11.07
CA VAL A 276 26.29 -1.20 11.58
C VAL A 276 25.59 -0.45 10.47
N ALA A 277 24.45 -0.95 10.04
CA ALA A 277 23.62 -0.40 8.97
C ALA A 277 22.33 0.18 9.52
N ARG A 278 21.95 1.35 9.04
CA ARG A 278 20.69 2.03 9.37
C ARG A 278 20.03 2.57 8.12
N SER A 279 18.75 2.32 7.96
CA SER A 279 17.95 2.90 6.89
C SER A 279 16.90 3.86 7.44
N SER A 280 16.73 4.98 6.74
CA SER A 280 15.68 5.95 7.01
C SER A 280 14.49 5.80 6.05
N ARG A 281 14.61 4.95 5.02
CA ARG A 281 13.60 4.71 3.98
C ARG A 281 13.46 3.23 3.68
N ASP A 282 12.25 2.79 3.34
CA ASP A 282 11.95 1.38 2.99
C ASP A 282 12.71 0.92 1.73
N ALA A 283 13.01 1.86 0.82
CA ALA A 283 13.80 1.60 -0.38
C ALA A 283 15.25 1.14 -0.12
N VAL A 284 15.72 1.11 1.14
CA VAL A 284 17.06 0.67 1.50
C VAL A 284 16.98 -0.47 2.51
N ASP A 285 17.25 -1.70 2.09
CA ASP A 285 17.25 -2.88 2.96
C ASP A 285 18.62 -3.10 3.62
N ALA A 286 18.75 -2.62 4.86
CA ALA A 286 19.96 -2.81 5.67
C ALA A 286 20.23 -4.29 5.99
N ALA A 287 19.18 -5.10 6.21
CA ALA A 287 19.32 -6.51 6.53
C ALA A 287 19.88 -7.34 5.37
N LYS A 288 19.54 -7.00 4.13
CA LYS A 288 20.06 -7.69 2.94
C LYS A 288 21.58 -7.58 2.85
N VAL A 289 22.11 -6.38 3.13
CA VAL A 289 23.55 -6.14 3.18
C VAL A 289 24.21 -6.88 4.34
N ALA A 290 23.64 -6.76 5.55
CA ALA A 290 24.20 -7.40 6.74
C ALA A 290 24.24 -8.93 6.60
N ARG A 291 23.16 -9.54 6.09
CA ARG A 291 23.10 -11.01 5.83
C ARG A 291 24.15 -11.46 4.82
N ALA A 292 24.38 -10.70 3.75
CA ALA A 292 25.42 -11.03 2.77
C ALA A 292 26.83 -11.00 3.38
N LEU A 293 27.04 -10.20 4.44
CA LEU A 293 28.30 -10.09 5.18
C LEU A 293 28.34 -10.98 6.44
N GLY A 294 27.42 -11.95 6.57
CA GLY A 294 27.41 -12.93 7.66
C GLY A 294 26.74 -12.44 8.96
N GLY A 295 25.98 -11.37 8.89
CA GLY A 295 25.21 -10.80 10.02
C GLY A 295 23.70 -11.00 9.89
N GLY A 296 22.94 -10.08 10.52
CA GLY A 296 21.49 -10.13 10.53
C GLY A 296 20.87 -8.80 10.98
N GLY A 297 19.54 -8.81 11.12
CA GLY A 297 18.75 -7.65 11.54
C GLY A 297 17.52 -7.46 10.63
N HIS A 298 16.92 -6.28 10.74
CA HIS A 298 15.74 -5.86 9.97
C HIS A 298 16.11 -4.87 8.85
N SER A 299 15.20 -4.62 7.93
CA SER A 299 15.41 -3.71 6.80
C SER A 299 15.87 -2.31 7.25
N ARG A 300 15.41 -1.81 8.41
CA ARG A 300 15.75 -0.49 8.97
C ARG A 300 17.02 -0.48 9.82
N ALA A 301 17.40 -1.60 10.42
CA ALA A 301 18.53 -1.70 11.33
C ALA A 301 19.15 -3.10 11.29
N ALA A 302 20.43 -3.18 10.94
CA ALA A 302 21.13 -4.45 10.83
C ALA A 302 22.61 -4.29 11.20
N ALA A 303 23.24 -5.43 11.55
CA ALA A 303 24.65 -5.46 11.92
C ALA A 303 25.31 -6.76 11.46
N ALA A 304 26.64 -6.72 11.24
CA ALA A 304 27.44 -7.91 10.98
C ALA A 304 28.81 -7.78 11.66
N MET A 305 29.34 -8.90 12.18
CA MET A 305 30.71 -8.99 12.65
C MET A 305 31.52 -9.80 11.66
N ILE A 306 32.46 -9.15 10.99
CA ILE A 306 33.27 -9.71 9.92
C ILE A 306 34.65 -10.01 10.48
N VAL A 307 34.94 -11.31 10.69
CA VAL A 307 36.14 -11.74 11.41
C VAL A 307 37.35 -11.83 10.48
N GLY A 308 38.49 -11.27 10.90
CA GLY A 308 39.80 -11.46 10.30
C GLY A 308 39.97 -10.87 8.90
N ARG A 309 39.12 -9.92 8.49
CA ARG A 309 39.17 -9.32 7.14
C ARG A 309 39.64 -7.85 7.19
N PRO A 310 40.45 -7.41 6.22
CA PRO A 310 40.91 -6.02 6.16
C PRO A 310 39.75 -5.07 5.83
N LEU A 311 39.68 -3.92 6.51
CA LEU A 311 38.61 -2.92 6.37
C LEU A 311 38.38 -2.49 4.90
N ALA A 312 39.45 -2.22 4.17
CA ALA A 312 39.36 -1.80 2.76
C ALA A 312 38.65 -2.86 1.87
N GLY A 313 38.93 -4.15 2.10
CA GLY A 313 38.27 -5.24 1.37
C GLY A 313 36.76 -5.32 1.69
N VAL A 314 36.40 -5.12 2.96
CA VAL A 314 34.97 -5.10 3.38
C VAL A 314 34.24 -3.89 2.81
N VAL A 315 34.89 -2.72 2.76
CA VAL A 315 34.32 -1.51 2.10
C VAL A 315 34.05 -1.75 0.62
N ALA A 316 34.98 -2.39 -0.09
CA ALA A 316 34.80 -2.69 -1.50
C ALA A 316 33.63 -3.65 -1.76
N GLU A 317 33.52 -4.71 -0.93
CA GLU A 317 32.41 -5.67 -1.01
C GLU A 317 31.08 -5.03 -0.66
N LEU A 318 31.02 -4.20 0.40
CA LEU A 318 29.83 -3.44 0.76
C LEU A 318 29.34 -2.60 -0.44
N ASN A 319 30.25 -1.84 -1.09
CA ASN A 319 29.87 -1.02 -2.24
C ASN A 319 29.36 -1.84 -3.42
N ALA A 320 29.82 -3.07 -3.61
CA ALA A 320 29.34 -3.98 -4.64
C ALA A 320 27.93 -4.54 -4.32
N LEU A 321 27.59 -4.68 -3.03
CA LEU A 321 26.29 -5.19 -2.58
C LEU A 321 25.20 -4.11 -2.58
N LEU A 322 25.54 -2.85 -2.36
CA LEU A 322 24.58 -1.75 -2.22
C LEU A 322 23.57 -1.63 -3.39
N PRO A 323 23.97 -1.75 -4.69
CA PRO A 323 23.00 -1.68 -5.79
C PRO A 323 21.89 -2.73 -5.74
N GLN A 324 22.13 -3.87 -5.09
CA GLN A 324 21.13 -4.94 -4.93
C GLN A 324 20.20 -4.73 -3.73
N ALA A 325 20.63 -3.92 -2.77
CA ALA A 325 19.91 -3.64 -1.52
C ALA A 325 19.18 -2.30 -1.52
N VAL A 326 19.34 -1.51 -2.59
CA VAL A 326 18.71 -0.19 -2.74
C VAL A 326 17.74 -0.22 -3.90
N GLU A 327 16.48 0.02 -3.64
CA GLU A 327 15.45 0.12 -4.68
C GLU A 327 15.54 1.47 -5.40
N PRO A 328 15.22 1.52 -6.70
CA PRO A 328 15.17 2.77 -7.45
C PRO A 328 14.17 3.76 -6.84
N MET A 329 14.54 5.04 -6.87
CA MET A 329 13.57 6.10 -6.54
C MET A 329 12.39 6.03 -7.49
N ALA A 330 11.19 6.24 -6.95
CA ALA A 330 10.00 6.34 -7.78
C ALA A 330 10.12 7.53 -8.73
N ARG A 331 9.74 7.31 -9.99
CA ARG A 331 9.82 8.28 -11.07
C ARG A 331 8.47 8.91 -11.34
N VAL A 332 8.49 10.09 -11.94
CA VAL A 332 7.31 10.84 -12.37
C VAL A 332 6.42 10.01 -13.29
N GLU A 333 7.00 9.22 -14.20
CA GLU A 333 6.27 8.34 -15.13
C GLU A 333 5.31 7.36 -14.43
N GLN A 334 5.60 6.99 -13.18
CA GLN A 334 4.79 6.05 -12.38
C GLN A 334 3.56 6.68 -11.74
N ILE A 335 3.54 8.02 -11.60
CA ILE A 335 2.47 8.74 -10.91
C ILE A 335 1.76 9.77 -11.79
N MET A 336 2.32 10.12 -12.96
CA MET A 336 1.74 11.14 -13.83
C MET A 336 0.48 10.63 -14.53
N SER A 337 -0.42 11.57 -14.84
CA SER A 337 -1.56 11.35 -15.71
C SER A 337 -1.20 11.82 -17.11
N TYR A 338 -1.36 10.96 -18.12
CA TYR A 338 -1.11 11.28 -19.53
C TYR A 338 -2.28 12.09 -20.15
N GLY A 339 -2.07 12.61 -21.36
CA GLY A 339 -3.14 13.24 -22.16
C GLY A 339 -3.61 14.59 -21.60
N VAL A 340 -2.70 15.38 -21.01
CA VAL A 340 -3.02 16.69 -20.44
C VAL A 340 -3.57 17.64 -21.50
N GLN A 341 -4.70 18.28 -21.21
CA GLN A 341 -5.22 19.39 -22.03
C GLN A 341 -4.49 20.67 -21.69
N MET A 342 -4.19 21.46 -22.71
CA MET A 342 -3.41 22.70 -22.62
C MET A 342 -4.23 23.87 -23.12
N LEU A 343 -3.91 25.07 -22.67
CA LEU A 343 -4.51 26.32 -23.14
C LEU A 343 -3.49 27.16 -23.90
N ASP A 344 -3.97 27.83 -24.93
CA ASP A 344 -3.22 28.90 -25.59
C ASP A 344 -3.21 30.18 -24.71
N PRO A 345 -2.11 30.93 -24.62
CA PRO A 345 -2.02 32.18 -23.87
C PRO A 345 -3.13 33.20 -24.21
N ASN A 346 -3.64 33.18 -25.45
CA ASN A 346 -4.70 34.07 -25.90
C ASN A 346 -6.12 33.60 -25.54
N THR A 347 -6.28 32.38 -25.01
CA THR A 347 -7.60 31.89 -24.56
C THR A 347 -8.20 32.85 -23.56
N THR A 348 -9.51 33.12 -23.69
CA THR A 348 -10.19 33.98 -22.72
C THR A 348 -10.49 33.26 -21.43
N VAL A 349 -10.59 33.98 -20.32
CA VAL A 349 -10.95 33.38 -19.01
C VAL A 349 -12.33 32.73 -19.08
N ALA A 350 -13.28 33.27 -19.85
CA ALA A 350 -14.61 32.71 -20.03
C ALA A 350 -14.55 31.33 -20.75
N ASP A 351 -13.76 31.25 -21.83
CA ASP A 351 -13.57 29.99 -22.55
C ASP A 351 -12.87 28.95 -21.66
N ALA A 352 -11.87 29.37 -20.90
CA ALA A 352 -11.19 28.51 -19.92
C ALA A 352 -12.14 28.01 -18.81
N ALA A 353 -13.05 28.90 -18.32
CA ALA A 353 -14.08 28.51 -17.36
C ALA A 353 -15.02 27.44 -17.92
N ALA A 354 -15.45 27.62 -19.18
CA ALA A 354 -16.30 26.64 -19.86
C ALA A 354 -15.58 25.26 -20.01
N LEU A 355 -14.28 25.29 -20.34
CA LEU A 355 -13.45 24.08 -20.42
C LEU A 355 -13.29 23.43 -19.03
N MET A 356 -13.05 24.21 -17.97
CA MET A 356 -12.93 23.68 -16.60
C MET A 356 -14.24 23.07 -16.10
N GLN A 357 -15.39 23.68 -16.41
CA GLN A 357 -16.69 23.10 -16.10
C GLN A 357 -16.91 21.81 -16.88
N ARG A 358 -16.52 21.81 -18.15
CA ARG A 358 -16.71 20.68 -19.07
C ARG A 358 -15.89 19.46 -18.67
N PHE A 359 -14.61 19.64 -18.32
CA PHE A 359 -13.67 18.53 -18.04
C PHE A 359 -13.45 18.26 -16.54
N GLY A 360 -13.96 19.11 -15.67
CA GLY A 360 -13.79 18.95 -14.22
C GLY A 360 -12.35 19.13 -13.72
N HIS A 361 -11.45 19.67 -14.56
CA HIS A 361 -10.05 19.84 -14.16
C HIS A 361 -9.85 21.03 -13.22
N GLU A 362 -8.95 20.86 -12.26
CA GLU A 362 -8.56 21.92 -11.30
C GLU A 362 -7.55 22.91 -11.86
N GLY A 363 -6.92 22.59 -12.99
CA GLY A 363 -5.98 23.48 -13.65
C GLY A 363 -5.53 23.00 -15.03
N TYR A 364 -4.99 23.94 -15.79
CA TYR A 364 -4.48 23.74 -17.15
C TYR A 364 -3.11 24.35 -17.31
N PRO A 365 -2.12 23.64 -17.87
CA PRO A 365 -0.91 24.24 -18.38
C PRO A 365 -1.24 25.20 -19.52
N VAL A 366 -0.64 26.40 -19.48
CA VAL A 366 -0.70 27.37 -20.57
C VAL A 366 0.60 27.25 -21.37
N VAL A 367 0.48 26.96 -22.66
CA VAL A 367 1.62 26.63 -23.53
C VAL A 367 1.65 27.60 -24.70
N ASP A 368 2.81 28.23 -24.93
CA ASP A 368 3.03 29.07 -26.10
C ASP A 368 3.09 28.21 -27.37
N PRO A 369 2.20 28.45 -28.37
CA PRO A 369 2.14 27.65 -29.57
C PRO A 369 3.39 27.72 -30.45
N ASN A 370 4.15 28.80 -30.36
CA ASN A 370 5.36 29.02 -31.18
C ASN A 370 6.59 28.35 -30.59
N THR A 371 6.79 28.47 -29.27
CA THR A 371 7.95 27.91 -28.57
C THR A 371 7.70 26.53 -28.04
N ARG A 372 6.43 26.08 -27.96
CA ARG A 372 5.99 24.84 -27.34
C ARG A 372 6.41 24.71 -25.87
N GLN A 373 6.62 25.84 -25.20
CA GLN A 373 7.02 25.87 -23.78
C GLN A 373 5.82 26.20 -22.88
N VAL A 374 5.84 25.61 -21.68
CA VAL A 374 4.90 25.99 -20.63
C VAL A 374 5.24 27.40 -20.16
N VAL A 375 4.29 28.32 -20.24
CA VAL A 375 4.44 29.71 -19.82
C VAL A 375 3.68 30.02 -18.52
N GLY A 376 2.87 29.11 -18.06
CA GLY A 376 2.14 29.22 -16.80
C GLY A 376 1.19 28.09 -16.52
N LEU A 377 0.55 28.18 -15.35
CA LEU A 377 -0.53 27.27 -14.89
C LEU A 377 -1.78 28.09 -14.56
N LEU A 378 -2.86 27.83 -15.27
CA LEU A 378 -4.17 28.39 -14.94
C LEU A 378 -4.88 27.48 -13.95
N THR A 379 -5.35 28.00 -12.82
CA THR A 379 -6.06 27.24 -11.80
C THR A 379 -7.55 27.60 -11.76
N ARG A 380 -8.40 26.65 -11.37
CA ARG A 380 -9.85 26.86 -11.21
C ARG A 380 -10.15 28.04 -10.28
N CYS A 381 -9.49 28.09 -9.12
CA CYS A 381 -9.64 29.19 -8.18
C CYS A 381 -9.30 30.58 -8.80
N GLY A 382 -8.28 30.63 -9.68
CA GLY A 382 -7.93 31.85 -10.42
C GLY A 382 -9.01 32.25 -11.40
N VAL A 383 -9.56 31.27 -12.13
CA VAL A 383 -10.65 31.50 -13.10
C VAL A 383 -11.94 31.92 -12.39
N ASP A 384 -12.37 31.22 -11.35
CA ASP A 384 -13.59 31.55 -10.62
C ASP A 384 -13.54 32.98 -10.03
N ARG A 385 -12.38 33.35 -9.48
CA ARG A 385 -12.15 34.74 -8.99
C ARG A 385 -12.20 35.73 -10.12
N ALA A 386 -11.61 35.44 -11.27
CA ALA A 386 -11.64 36.36 -12.41
C ALA A 386 -13.05 36.52 -12.97
N ILE A 387 -13.83 35.47 -13.07
CA ILE A 387 -15.24 35.51 -13.49
C ILE A 387 -16.08 36.34 -12.51
N SER A 388 -15.89 36.18 -11.20
CA SER A 388 -16.61 36.95 -10.17
C SER A 388 -16.29 38.43 -10.19
N HIS A 389 -15.20 38.85 -10.84
CA HIS A 389 -14.78 40.22 -11.06
C HIS A 389 -15.01 40.73 -12.51
N ASP A 390 -15.86 40.05 -13.29
CA ASP A 390 -16.17 40.40 -14.69
C ASP A 390 -14.96 40.43 -15.63
N LEU A 391 -13.90 39.67 -15.33
CA LEU A 391 -12.68 39.59 -16.13
C LEU A 391 -12.75 38.50 -17.21
N GLY A 392 -13.92 37.91 -17.48
CA GLY A 392 -14.12 36.81 -18.42
C GLY A 392 -13.56 37.03 -19.82
N ARG A 393 -13.57 38.27 -20.32
CA ARG A 393 -13.07 38.68 -21.67
C ARG A 393 -11.54 38.76 -21.76
N PHE A 394 -10.82 38.77 -20.65
CA PHE A 394 -9.37 38.88 -20.65
C PHE A 394 -8.69 37.57 -20.96
N SER A 395 -7.47 37.63 -21.49
CA SER A 395 -6.61 36.48 -21.71
C SER A 395 -6.23 35.79 -20.38
N VAL A 396 -6.11 34.47 -20.39
CA VAL A 396 -5.68 33.66 -19.25
C VAL A 396 -4.32 34.05 -18.68
N THR A 397 -3.46 34.69 -19.49
CA THR A 397 -2.14 35.18 -19.06
C THR A 397 -2.21 36.22 -17.94
N ARG A 398 -3.36 36.90 -17.76
CA ARG A 398 -3.55 37.88 -16.68
C ARG A 398 -3.90 37.27 -15.33
N VAL A 399 -4.35 36.01 -15.33
CA VAL A 399 -4.85 35.34 -14.12
C VAL A 399 -4.11 34.04 -13.79
N MET A 400 -3.34 33.51 -14.75
CA MET A 400 -2.51 32.31 -14.52
C MET A 400 -1.33 32.59 -13.59
N LYS A 401 -0.82 31.59 -12.93
CA LYS A 401 0.51 31.61 -12.34
C LYS A 401 1.53 31.54 -13.45
N GLN A 402 2.38 32.56 -13.58
CA GLN A 402 3.42 32.60 -14.61
C GLN A 402 4.63 31.76 -14.20
N GLY A 403 5.27 31.12 -15.16
CA GLY A 403 6.49 30.36 -14.97
C GLY A 403 6.59 29.19 -15.93
N ASN A 404 7.83 28.68 -16.11
CA ASN A 404 8.11 27.45 -16.84
C ASN A 404 8.52 26.37 -15.84
N VAL A 405 7.55 25.90 -15.03
CA VAL A 405 7.76 24.88 -14.01
C VAL A 405 7.32 23.53 -14.59
N THR A 406 8.28 22.67 -14.89
CA THR A 406 8.03 21.37 -15.52
C THR A 406 8.95 20.30 -14.93
N VAL A 407 8.55 19.06 -15.07
CA VAL A 407 9.36 17.86 -14.76
C VAL A 407 9.37 16.92 -15.96
N ARG A 408 10.23 15.92 -15.93
CA ARG A 408 10.36 14.88 -16.95
C ARG A 408 9.88 13.52 -16.41
N PRO A 409 9.48 12.58 -17.28
CA PRO A 409 9.13 11.22 -16.85
C PRO A 409 10.21 10.56 -16.00
N SER A 410 11.49 10.77 -16.34
CA SER A 410 12.65 10.24 -15.63
C SER A 410 13.00 10.94 -14.32
N ASP A 411 12.42 12.10 -14.01
CA ASP A 411 12.65 12.81 -12.75
C ASP A 411 12.06 12.03 -11.57
N SER A 412 12.59 12.27 -10.36
CA SER A 412 12.07 11.64 -9.14
C SER A 412 10.79 12.31 -8.62
N VAL A 413 9.98 11.56 -7.92
CA VAL A 413 8.75 12.06 -7.28
C VAL A 413 9.07 13.14 -6.23
N GLU A 414 10.20 13.04 -5.53
CA GLU A 414 10.65 14.06 -4.57
C GLU A 414 10.91 15.41 -5.24
N ARG A 415 11.38 15.42 -6.52
CA ARG A 415 11.53 16.66 -7.27
C ARG A 415 10.20 17.34 -7.53
N VAL A 416 9.14 16.56 -7.82
CA VAL A 416 7.77 17.10 -7.94
C VAL A 416 7.34 17.74 -6.62
N GLN A 417 7.53 17.04 -5.51
CA GLN A 417 7.21 17.54 -4.17
C GLN A 417 7.92 18.86 -3.89
N GLN A 418 9.22 18.92 -4.17
CA GLN A 418 10.03 20.13 -3.98
C GLN A 418 9.49 21.31 -4.81
N LEU A 419 9.23 21.09 -6.11
CA LEU A 419 8.67 22.11 -6.99
C LEU A 419 7.27 22.58 -6.56
N MET A 420 6.42 21.66 -6.08
CA MET A 420 5.10 22.02 -5.55
C MET A 420 5.20 22.93 -4.31
N LEU A 421 6.22 22.71 -3.46
CA LEU A 421 6.47 23.52 -2.26
C LEU A 421 7.08 24.89 -2.62
N ASP A 422 8.11 24.90 -3.45
CA ASP A 422 8.87 26.10 -3.77
C ASP A 422 8.09 27.08 -4.64
N GLU A 423 7.41 26.56 -5.68
CA GLU A 423 6.68 27.37 -6.66
C GLU A 423 5.18 27.53 -6.32
N GLY A 424 4.70 26.76 -5.35
CA GLY A 424 3.30 26.78 -4.93
C GLY A 424 2.31 26.28 -6.00
N TRP A 425 2.79 25.51 -6.99
CA TRP A 425 1.95 24.93 -8.02
C TRP A 425 1.28 23.64 -7.50
N GLY A 426 -0.03 23.51 -7.68
CA GLY A 426 -0.77 22.29 -7.28
C GLY A 426 -0.72 21.18 -8.31
N GLN A 427 -0.21 21.48 -9.50
CA GLN A 427 -0.07 20.59 -10.64
C GLN A 427 1.22 20.95 -11.36
N ILE A 428 2.02 19.95 -11.71
CA ILE A 428 3.28 20.15 -12.44
C ILE A 428 3.17 19.46 -13.79
N PRO A 429 3.27 20.20 -14.91
CA PRO A 429 3.32 19.62 -16.25
C PRO A 429 4.55 18.74 -16.45
N VAL A 430 4.38 17.61 -17.12
CA VAL A 430 5.45 16.68 -17.46
C VAL A 430 5.77 16.82 -18.94
N VAL A 431 7.01 17.16 -19.26
CA VAL A 431 7.49 17.33 -20.64
C VAL A 431 8.43 16.19 -21.04
N PRO A 432 8.59 15.90 -22.36
CA PRO A 432 9.46 14.81 -22.80
C PRO A 432 10.89 14.92 -22.25
N ASP A 433 11.54 13.78 -22.05
CA ASP A 433 13.00 13.74 -21.88
C ASP A 433 13.64 14.32 -23.17
N SER A 434 14.51 15.33 -23.04
CA SER A 434 15.20 15.85 -24.20
C SER A 434 16.12 14.76 -24.76
N ASP A 435 15.89 14.36 -26.01
CA ASP A 435 16.86 13.58 -26.75
C ASP A 435 18.23 14.24 -26.66
N SER A 436 19.25 13.47 -26.35
CA SER A 436 20.67 13.89 -26.30
C SER A 436 21.24 14.09 -27.72
N GLY A 437 20.55 14.95 -28.49
CA GLY A 437 20.92 15.37 -29.84
C GLY A 437 21.26 16.85 -29.85
N GLY A 438 22.56 17.13 -29.81
CA GLY A 438 23.29 18.37 -29.93
C GLY A 438 22.55 19.63 -30.39
N ASP A 439 22.32 20.54 -29.50
CA ASP A 439 22.53 21.95 -29.73
C ASP A 439 22.79 22.65 -28.38
N GLY A 440 23.92 23.36 -28.31
CA GLY A 440 24.52 23.95 -27.10
C GLY A 440 23.76 25.13 -26.51
N ARG A 441 22.46 24.97 -26.21
CA ARG A 441 21.68 25.97 -25.45
C ARG A 441 21.73 25.70 -23.98
N GLU A 442 22.04 26.71 -23.20
CA GLU A 442 22.10 26.70 -21.74
C GLU A 442 20.87 26.02 -21.12
N LYS A 443 21.12 24.99 -20.32
CA LYS A 443 20.09 24.31 -19.51
C LYS A 443 19.54 25.29 -18.48
N THR A 444 18.33 25.78 -18.67
CA THR A 444 17.61 26.42 -17.59
C THR A 444 17.32 25.39 -16.50
N PRO A 445 17.61 25.69 -15.23
CA PRO A 445 17.55 24.69 -14.15
C PRO A 445 16.17 24.02 -13.93
N ASN A 446 15.09 24.69 -14.39
CA ASN A 446 13.70 24.28 -14.10
C ASN A 446 12.78 24.17 -15.32
N GLY A 447 13.28 24.30 -16.57
CA GLY A 447 12.44 24.28 -17.77
C GLY A 447 12.85 23.22 -18.78
N GLY A 448 11.96 22.28 -19.11
CA GLY A 448 12.07 21.39 -20.25
C GLY A 448 11.49 22.04 -21.53
N SER A 449 11.99 21.65 -22.71
CA SER A 449 11.43 22.07 -24.01
C SER A 449 10.56 20.92 -24.56
N GLY A 450 9.34 21.23 -24.92
CA GLY A 450 8.39 20.29 -25.54
C GLY A 450 6.97 20.48 -25.04
N LEU A 451 6.01 19.96 -25.80
CA LEU A 451 4.62 19.92 -25.36
C LEU A 451 4.48 18.98 -24.16
N PRO A 452 3.72 19.35 -23.12
CA PRO A 452 3.46 18.46 -22.00
C PRO A 452 2.84 17.12 -22.45
N LEU A 453 3.44 16.03 -21.99
CA LEU A 453 2.92 14.65 -22.16
C LEU A 453 1.81 14.36 -21.17
N GLY A 454 1.91 14.96 -19.99
CA GLY A 454 1.03 14.68 -18.88
C GLY A 454 1.15 15.73 -17.78
N VAL A 455 0.59 15.43 -16.63
CA VAL A 455 0.60 16.27 -15.43
C VAL A 455 0.69 15.41 -14.17
N VAL A 456 1.39 15.89 -13.15
CA VAL A 456 1.33 15.35 -11.80
C VAL A 456 0.60 16.32 -10.91
N THR A 457 -0.44 15.83 -10.22
CA THR A 457 -1.24 16.64 -9.28
C THR A 457 -0.83 16.37 -7.83
N ARG A 458 -1.24 17.23 -6.89
CA ARG A 458 -1.08 16.97 -5.44
C ARG A 458 -1.72 15.67 -5.02
N THR A 459 -2.86 15.33 -5.60
CA THR A 459 -3.57 14.08 -5.29
C THR A 459 -2.75 12.87 -5.70
N ASP A 460 -2.10 12.90 -6.87
CA ASP A 460 -1.22 11.82 -7.33
C ASP A 460 -0.02 11.65 -6.37
N LEU A 461 0.59 12.76 -5.97
CA LEU A 461 1.68 12.77 -4.99
C LEU A 461 1.23 12.22 -3.63
N LEU A 462 0.07 12.67 -3.11
CA LEU A 462 -0.46 12.19 -1.83
C LEU A 462 -0.81 10.71 -1.88
N ASN A 463 -1.46 10.26 -2.94
CA ASN A 463 -1.78 8.84 -3.12
C ASN A 463 -0.52 7.98 -3.14
N PHE A 464 0.55 8.45 -3.78
CA PHE A 464 1.84 7.76 -3.78
C PHE A 464 2.50 7.73 -2.40
N LEU A 465 2.53 8.87 -1.68
CA LEU A 465 3.19 8.98 -0.37
C LEU A 465 2.45 8.24 0.76
N PHE A 466 1.14 8.12 0.65
CA PHE A 466 0.28 7.48 1.66
C PHE A 466 -0.25 6.11 1.25
N GLN A 467 0.30 5.51 0.18
CA GLN A 467 0.06 4.09 -0.07
C GLN A 467 0.63 3.30 1.12
N PRO A 468 -0.17 2.44 1.77
CA PRO A 468 0.39 1.54 2.77
C PRO A 468 1.49 0.70 2.11
N PRO A 469 2.55 0.32 2.86
CA PRO A 469 3.54 -0.62 2.36
C PRO A 469 2.81 -1.84 1.75
N ARG A 470 3.27 -2.31 0.60
CA ARG A 470 2.74 -3.56 0.04
C ARG A 470 2.96 -4.65 1.08
N ASP A 471 1.89 -5.14 1.67
CA ASP A 471 1.97 -6.26 2.59
C ASP A 471 2.63 -7.44 1.85
N ALA A 472 3.58 -8.12 2.50
CA ALA A 472 4.28 -9.28 1.94
C ALA A 472 3.35 -10.46 1.57
N GLY A 473 2.03 -10.32 1.81
CA GLY A 473 0.96 -11.26 1.45
C GLY A 473 0.02 -10.76 0.34
N GLU A 474 0.30 -9.59 -0.29
CA GLU A 474 -0.55 -9.14 -1.41
C GLU A 474 -0.32 -10.02 -2.64
N PRO A 475 -1.41 -10.50 -3.28
CA PRO A 475 -1.28 -11.30 -4.49
C PRO A 475 -0.62 -10.47 -5.59
N ASP A 476 0.35 -11.05 -6.27
CA ASP A 476 0.89 -10.48 -7.51
C ASP A 476 -0.26 -10.39 -8.53
N VAL A 477 -0.66 -9.16 -8.86
CA VAL A 477 -1.79 -8.91 -9.77
C VAL A 477 -1.52 -9.49 -11.16
N LYS A 478 -0.26 -9.53 -11.60
CA LYS A 478 0.14 -10.18 -12.85
C LYS A 478 -0.12 -11.69 -12.79
N GLN A 479 0.27 -12.31 -11.67
CA GLN A 479 0.02 -13.73 -11.45
C GLN A 479 -1.48 -14.00 -11.32
N LEU A 480 -2.21 -13.16 -10.57
CA LEU A 480 -3.67 -13.27 -10.43
C LEU A 480 -4.39 -13.11 -11.78
N LEU A 481 -3.96 -12.17 -12.63
CA LEU A 481 -4.49 -12.00 -13.97
C LEU A 481 -4.25 -13.23 -14.84
N ARG A 482 -3.02 -13.77 -14.79
CA ARG A 482 -2.64 -14.99 -15.48
C ARG A 482 -3.52 -16.19 -15.05
N ASP A 483 -3.72 -16.36 -13.74
CA ASP A 483 -4.48 -17.48 -13.17
C ASP A 483 -6.00 -17.35 -13.40
N SER A 484 -6.50 -16.13 -13.61
CA SER A 484 -7.91 -15.84 -13.89
C SER A 484 -8.31 -16.06 -15.34
N LEU A 485 -7.35 -16.07 -16.28
CA LEU A 485 -7.60 -16.21 -17.72
C LEU A 485 -7.22 -17.61 -18.20
N ALA A 486 -8.03 -18.19 -19.10
CA ALA A 486 -7.66 -19.42 -19.78
C ALA A 486 -6.39 -19.22 -20.64
N PRO A 487 -5.51 -20.26 -20.80
CA PRO A 487 -4.25 -20.11 -21.54
C PRO A 487 -4.38 -19.45 -22.93
N PRO A 488 -5.40 -19.78 -23.75
CA PRO A 488 -5.58 -19.09 -25.02
C PRO A 488 -5.86 -17.59 -24.87
N LEU A 489 -6.67 -17.21 -23.88
CA LEU A 489 -6.98 -15.80 -23.59
C LEU A 489 -5.75 -15.03 -23.12
N TRP A 490 -4.92 -15.66 -22.30
CA TRP A 490 -3.65 -15.07 -21.89
C TRP A 490 -2.71 -14.83 -23.08
N SER A 491 -2.57 -15.81 -23.98
CA SER A 491 -1.80 -15.63 -25.21
C SER A 491 -2.32 -14.48 -26.06
N LEU A 492 -3.66 -14.33 -26.16
CA LEU A 492 -4.28 -13.23 -26.87
C LEU A 492 -3.98 -11.87 -26.20
N VAL A 493 -4.06 -11.79 -24.88
CA VAL A 493 -3.70 -10.59 -24.13
C VAL A 493 -2.25 -10.20 -24.40
N LEU A 494 -1.31 -11.15 -24.42
CA LEU A 494 0.09 -10.88 -24.74
C LEU A 494 0.28 -10.38 -26.18
N ALA A 495 -0.42 -10.96 -27.15
CA ALA A 495 -0.39 -10.51 -28.54
C ALA A 495 -0.89 -9.06 -28.69
N ILE A 496 -2.02 -8.74 -28.06
CA ILE A 496 -2.60 -7.40 -28.06
C ILE A 496 -1.69 -6.41 -27.33
N SER A 497 -1.14 -6.80 -26.18
CA SER A 497 -0.18 -6.02 -25.40
C SER A 497 1.05 -5.63 -26.23
N THR A 498 1.60 -6.59 -26.98
CA THR A 498 2.75 -6.33 -27.88
C THR A 498 2.39 -5.33 -28.97
N ALA A 499 1.23 -5.53 -29.63
CA ALA A 499 0.77 -4.62 -30.67
C ALA A 499 0.50 -3.18 -30.15
N ALA A 500 -0.04 -3.05 -28.94
CA ALA A 500 -0.27 -1.77 -28.28
C ALA A 500 1.05 -1.07 -27.92
N ALA A 501 2.03 -1.82 -27.37
CA ALA A 501 3.36 -1.31 -27.04
C ALA A 501 4.12 -0.79 -28.26
N GLU A 502 4.01 -1.48 -29.42
CA GLU A 502 4.62 -1.01 -30.67
C GLU A 502 3.99 0.28 -31.23
N LEU A 503 2.78 0.62 -30.78
CA LEU A 503 2.08 1.88 -31.11
C LEU A 503 2.25 2.96 -30.03
N ASP A 504 2.99 2.66 -28.97
CA ASP A 504 3.11 3.52 -27.77
C ASP A 504 1.73 3.89 -27.17
N MET A 505 0.82 2.91 -27.14
CA MET A 505 -0.56 3.06 -26.66
C MET A 505 -0.76 2.28 -25.35
N PRO A 506 -0.93 2.97 -24.20
CA PRO A 506 -1.32 2.30 -22.96
C PRO A 506 -2.64 1.55 -23.10
N LEU A 507 -2.66 0.29 -22.65
CA LEU A 507 -3.77 -0.63 -22.73
C LEU A 507 -4.18 -1.11 -21.34
N TYR A 508 -5.49 -1.22 -21.08
CA TYR A 508 -6.01 -1.54 -19.75
C TYR A 508 -7.19 -2.51 -19.79
N PHE A 509 -7.24 -3.43 -18.83
CA PHE A 509 -8.49 -3.99 -18.34
C PHE A 509 -9.11 -3.06 -17.30
N VAL A 510 -10.44 -2.92 -17.29
CA VAL A 510 -11.10 -1.94 -16.42
C VAL A 510 -12.41 -2.47 -15.82
N GLY A 511 -12.79 -1.91 -14.69
CA GLY A 511 -14.13 -2.03 -14.13
C GLY A 511 -14.49 -3.40 -13.61
N GLY A 512 -15.58 -3.98 -14.12
CA GLY A 512 -16.15 -5.23 -13.64
C GLY A 512 -15.19 -6.41 -13.69
N LEU A 513 -14.42 -6.52 -14.77
CA LEU A 513 -13.41 -7.57 -14.93
C LEU A 513 -12.36 -7.52 -13.82
N VAL A 514 -11.78 -6.34 -13.57
CA VAL A 514 -10.74 -6.17 -12.54
C VAL A 514 -11.30 -6.41 -11.14
N ARG A 515 -12.49 -5.87 -10.86
CA ARG A 515 -13.20 -6.13 -9.59
C ARG A 515 -13.44 -7.61 -9.37
N ASP A 516 -14.02 -8.30 -10.35
CA ASP A 516 -14.40 -9.71 -10.23
C ASP A 516 -13.16 -10.60 -10.10
N MET A 517 -12.08 -10.32 -10.83
CA MET A 517 -10.77 -10.96 -10.68
C MET A 517 -10.22 -10.80 -9.25
N LEU A 518 -10.25 -9.59 -8.68
CA LEU A 518 -9.75 -9.34 -7.32
C LEU A 518 -10.60 -10.02 -6.24
N LEU A 519 -11.88 -10.29 -6.53
CA LEU A 519 -12.79 -11.07 -5.67
C LEU A 519 -12.68 -12.58 -5.88
N GLY A 520 -11.82 -13.05 -6.80
CA GLY A 520 -11.66 -14.46 -7.13
C GLY A 520 -12.80 -15.04 -7.99
N TYR A 521 -13.61 -14.19 -8.65
CA TYR A 521 -14.63 -14.61 -9.60
C TYR A 521 -14.03 -14.72 -11.00
N ALA A 522 -14.51 -15.66 -11.78
CA ALA A 522 -14.15 -15.77 -13.20
C ALA A 522 -14.66 -14.55 -13.98
N PRO A 523 -13.80 -13.84 -14.75
CA PRO A 523 -14.22 -12.72 -15.56
C PRO A 523 -15.20 -13.18 -16.66
N THR A 524 -16.27 -12.41 -16.89
CA THR A 524 -17.31 -12.73 -17.88
C THR A 524 -17.12 -12.01 -19.20
N ASP A 525 -16.56 -10.81 -19.20
CA ASP A 525 -16.39 -9.97 -20.38
C ASP A 525 -14.95 -9.42 -20.42
N LEU A 526 -14.39 -9.27 -21.63
CA LEU A 526 -13.06 -8.74 -21.88
C LEU A 526 -13.17 -7.34 -22.49
N ASP A 527 -13.44 -6.35 -21.65
CA ASP A 527 -13.44 -4.94 -22.07
C ASP A 527 -12.03 -4.37 -21.97
N MET A 528 -11.46 -3.98 -23.12
CA MET A 528 -10.16 -3.32 -23.18
C MET A 528 -10.31 -1.84 -23.46
N VAL A 529 -9.69 -1.03 -22.62
CA VAL A 529 -9.61 0.42 -22.81
C VAL A 529 -8.21 0.80 -23.29
N VAL A 530 -8.17 1.61 -24.36
CA VAL A 530 -6.93 2.10 -24.97
C VAL A 530 -6.79 3.58 -24.74
N GLU A 531 -5.68 4.01 -24.15
CA GLU A 531 -5.32 5.42 -24.07
C GLU A 531 -4.61 5.83 -25.37
N GLY A 532 -5.40 6.21 -26.36
CA GLY A 532 -4.98 6.41 -27.74
C GLY A 532 -6.16 6.23 -28.70
N ASP A 533 -5.91 5.72 -29.91
CA ASP A 533 -6.94 5.42 -30.89
C ASP A 533 -7.20 3.90 -30.97
N GLY A 534 -8.27 3.42 -30.34
CA GLY A 534 -8.65 2.02 -30.37
C GLY A 534 -8.88 1.48 -31.79
N ILE A 535 -9.28 2.34 -32.74
CA ILE A 535 -9.46 1.96 -34.15
C ILE A 535 -8.10 1.62 -34.79
N THR A 536 -7.07 2.42 -34.52
CA THR A 536 -5.72 2.18 -35.02
C THR A 536 -5.15 0.87 -34.48
N LEU A 537 -5.37 0.55 -33.20
CA LEU A 537 -4.92 -0.70 -32.60
C LEU A 537 -5.60 -1.91 -33.26
N VAL A 538 -6.92 -1.85 -33.45
CA VAL A 538 -7.68 -2.94 -34.08
C VAL A 538 -7.24 -3.16 -35.53
N GLN A 539 -6.97 -2.09 -36.30
CA GLN A 539 -6.45 -2.18 -37.66
C GLN A 539 -5.04 -2.82 -37.71
N LYS A 540 -4.18 -2.52 -36.71
CA LYS A 540 -2.86 -3.17 -36.60
C LYS A 540 -3.00 -4.67 -36.31
N LEU A 541 -3.91 -5.06 -35.39
CA LEU A 541 -4.19 -6.47 -35.09
C LEU A 541 -4.73 -7.20 -36.33
N GLN A 542 -5.64 -6.57 -37.09
CA GLN A 542 -6.12 -7.10 -38.36
C GLN A 542 -4.99 -7.28 -39.37
N ALA A 543 -4.09 -6.32 -39.51
CA ALA A 543 -2.96 -6.41 -40.43
C ALA A 543 -1.98 -7.53 -40.04
N GLN A 544 -1.83 -7.80 -38.75
CA GLN A 544 -0.86 -8.76 -38.20
C GLN A 544 -1.43 -10.19 -38.16
N PHE A 545 -2.69 -10.36 -37.75
CA PHE A 545 -3.30 -11.67 -37.49
C PHE A 545 -4.51 -11.98 -38.41
N GLY A 546 -4.98 -11.01 -39.19
CA GLY A 546 -6.21 -11.13 -39.97
C GLY A 546 -7.47 -10.90 -39.17
N GLY A 547 -8.58 -11.44 -39.64
CA GLY A 547 -9.89 -11.30 -39.01
C GLY A 547 -10.70 -10.12 -39.51
N GLU A 548 -11.97 -10.09 -39.13
CA GLU A 548 -12.91 -9.01 -39.46
C GLU A 548 -12.86 -7.93 -38.38
N VAL A 549 -13.00 -6.67 -38.79
CA VAL A 549 -12.97 -5.51 -37.90
C VAL A 549 -14.16 -4.61 -38.15
N HIS A 550 -14.92 -4.33 -37.10
CA HIS A 550 -15.98 -3.32 -37.12
C HIS A 550 -15.56 -2.11 -36.30
N THR A 551 -15.72 -0.91 -36.88
CA THR A 551 -15.29 0.35 -36.19
C THR A 551 -16.44 1.34 -36.11
N HIS A 552 -16.57 1.99 -34.97
CA HIS A 552 -17.49 3.10 -34.73
C HIS A 552 -16.73 4.40 -34.48
N ARG A 553 -16.48 5.16 -35.56
CA ARG A 553 -15.66 6.40 -35.48
C ARG A 553 -16.19 7.42 -34.51
N ARG A 554 -17.53 7.55 -34.34
CA ARG A 554 -18.15 8.49 -33.43
C ARG A 554 -17.78 8.25 -31.97
N PHE A 555 -17.55 6.99 -31.58
CA PHE A 555 -17.24 6.60 -30.20
C PHE A 555 -15.79 6.14 -30.03
N GLY A 556 -14.99 6.15 -31.12
CA GLY A 556 -13.60 5.68 -31.07
C GLY A 556 -13.49 4.19 -30.66
N THR A 557 -14.50 3.37 -31.00
CA THR A 557 -14.49 1.96 -30.63
C THR A 557 -14.20 1.08 -31.83
N GLY A 558 -13.43 0.02 -31.61
CA GLY A 558 -13.14 -1.02 -32.59
C GLY A 558 -13.47 -2.40 -32.02
N LYS A 559 -14.09 -3.22 -32.81
CA LYS A 559 -14.37 -4.63 -32.49
C LYS A 559 -13.58 -5.51 -33.45
N TRP A 560 -12.79 -6.41 -32.90
CA TRP A 560 -12.02 -7.39 -33.68
C TRP A 560 -12.61 -8.78 -33.50
N PHE A 561 -13.01 -9.43 -34.62
CA PHE A 561 -13.53 -10.78 -34.61
C PHE A 561 -12.37 -11.78 -34.73
N VAL A 562 -12.31 -12.72 -33.80
CA VAL A 562 -11.20 -13.67 -33.64
C VAL A 562 -11.69 -15.04 -34.11
N SER A 563 -11.24 -15.47 -35.29
CA SER A 563 -11.55 -16.80 -35.82
C SER A 563 -10.74 -17.93 -35.19
N ALA A 564 -11.10 -19.19 -35.43
CA ALA A 564 -10.35 -20.33 -34.91
C ALA A 564 -8.89 -20.37 -35.41
N GLU A 565 -8.63 -19.90 -36.60
CA GLU A 565 -7.31 -19.82 -37.23
C GLU A 565 -6.46 -18.77 -36.49
N ILE A 566 -7.04 -17.62 -36.14
CA ILE A 566 -6.36 -16.55 -35.37
C ILE A 566 -6.01 -17.08 -33.98
N TRP A 567 -6.92 -17.78 -33.29
CA TRP A 567 -6.63 -18.41 -32.02
C TRP A 567 -5.45 -19.35 -32.09
N GLN A 568 -5.34 -20.21 -33.10
CA GLN A 568 -4.21 -21.11 -33.29
C GLN A 568 -2.90 -20.35 -33.56
N GLN A 569 -2.95 -19.32 -34.40
CA GLN A 569 -1.79 -18.49 -34.73
C GLN A 569 -1.27 -17.75 -33.49
N VAL A 570 -2.15 -17.13 -32.70
CA VAL A 570 -1.78 -16.41 -31.48
C VAL A 570 -1.20 -17.37 -30.43
N GLN A 571 -1.80 -18.55 -30.26
CA GLN A 571 -1.25 -19.57 -29.36
C GLN A 571 0.14 -20.04 -29.79
N ALA A 572 0.37 -20.24 -31.09
CA ALA A 572 1.68 -20.67 -31.59
C ALA A 572 2.78 -19.65 -31.35
N LEU A 573 2.46 -18.35 -31.34
CA LEU A 573 3.42 -17.25 -31.15
C LEU A 573 3.63 -16.87 -29.69
N TYR A 574 2.61 -17.00 -28.87
CA TYR A 574 2.59 -16.49 -27.49
C TYR A 574 2.20 -17.58 -26.47
N ALA A 575 2.46 -18.86 -26.77
CA ALA A 575 2.16 -19.95 -25.85
C ALA A 575 2.91 -19.71 -24.51
N PRO A 576 2.21 -19.80 -23.37
CA PRO A 576 2.87 -19.71 -22.07
C PRO A 576 3.77 -20.94 -21.87
N GLU A 577 4.93 -20.75 -21.24
CA GLU A 577 5.81 -21.85 -20.81
C GLU A 577 5.00 -22.84 -19.94
N ALA A 578 5.23 -24.14 -20.16
CA ALA A 578 4.36 -25.24 -19.70
C ALA A 578 4.37 -25.51 -18.17
N GLU A 579 4.95 -24.66 -17.33
CA GLU A 579 5.03 -24.88 -15.90
C GLU A 579 3.80 -24.35 -15.13
N SER A 580 3.08 -25.27 -14.50
CA SER A 580 2.05 -25.10 -13.45
C SER A 580 0.91 -24.12 -13.75
N TRP A 581 0.08 -24.44 -14.73
CA TRP A 581 -1.16 -23.69 -14.99
C TRP A 581 -2.35 -24.32 -14.25
N THR A 582 -2.90 -23.64 -13.24
CA THR A 582 -4.14 -24.01 -12.56
C THR A 582 -5.29 -23.13 -13.03
N ALA A 583 -5.68 -23.25 -14.31
CA ALA A 583 -6.75 -22.42 -14.85
C ALA A 583 -8.10 -22.74 -14.20
N VAL A 584 -8.72 -21.74 -13.59
CA VAL A 584 -10.07 -21.82 -12.99
C VAL A 584 -11.18 -21.47 -14.01
N SER A 585 -10.84 -20.88 -15.17
CA SER A 585 -11.85 -20.40 -16.09
C SER A 585 -12.23 -21.40 -17.17
N HIS A 586 -13.51 -21.82 -17.18
CA HIS A 586 -14.16 -22.58 -18.25
C HIS A 586 -14.93 -21.66 -19.22
N LEU A 587 -14.51 -20.39 -19.34
CA LEU A 587 -15.17 -19.47 -20.26
C LEU A 587 -14.96 -19.92 -21.71
N PRO A 588 -16.02 -19.94 -22.54
CA PRO A 588 -15.84 -20.12 -23.98
C PRO A 588 -14.99 -18.97 -24.51
N LEU A 589 -14.10 -19.27 -25.48
CA LEU A 589 -13.29 -18.25 -26.13
C LEU A 589 -14.21 -17.22 -26.80
N PRO A 590 -14.01 -15.90 -26.55
CA PRO A 590 -14.87 -14.89 -27.16
C PRO A 590 -14.71 -14.84 -28.67
N ALA A 591 -15.83 -14.70 -29.38
CA ALA A 591 -15.82 -14.54 -30.82
C ALA A 591 -15.26 -13.19 -31.28
N SER A 592 -15.25 -12.20 -30.41
CA SER A 592 -14.75 -10.85 -30.69
C SER A 592 -14.23 -10.19 -29.41
N ILE A 593 -13.30 -9.24 -29.59
CA ILE A 593 -12.77 -8.39 -28.53
C ILE A 593 -13.15 -6.94 -28.85
N ASP A 594 -13.63 -6.24 -27.82
CA ASP A 594 -13.99 -4.83 -27.91
C ASP A 594 -12.86 -3.94 -27.38
N PHE A 595 -12.45 -2.97 -28.21
CA PHE A 595 -11.45 -1.98 -27.86
C PHE A 595 -12.13 -0.61 -27.78
N ILE A 596 -12.09 -0.02 -26.62
CA ILE A 596 -12.74 1.25 -26.32
C ILE A 596 -11.65 2.30 -26.12
N THR A 597 -11.69 3.40 -26.88
CA THR A 597 -10.83 4.55 -26.62
C THR A 597 -11.19 5.15 -25.28
N ALA A 598 -10.19 5.39 -24.41
CA ALA A 598 -10.37 6.10 -23.15
C ALA A 598 -11.05 7.45 -23.39
N ARG A 599 -12.12 7.72 -22.65
CA ARG A 599 -13.01 8.85 -22.95
C ARG A 599 -13.49 9.54 -21.68
N THR A 600 -13.83 10.82 -21.84
CA THR A 600 -14.59 11.59 -20.86
C THR A 600 -16.01 11.81 -21.34
N GLU A 601 -16.96 11.96 -20.44
CA GLU A 601 -18.38 12.15 -20.73
C GLU A 601 -18.87 13.43 -20.08
N PHE A 602 -19.69 14.19 -20.80
CA PHE A 602 -20.29 15.44 -20.32
C PHE A 602 -21.79 15.38 -20.43
N TYR A 603 -22.45 15.77 -19.37
CA TYR A 603 -23.89 15.89 -19.33
C TYR A 603 -24.25 17.38 -19.46
N LYS A 604 -24.89 17.81 -20.57
CA LYS A 604 -25.36 19.18 -20.76
C LYS A 604 -26.50 19.53 -19.82
N GLU A 605 -27.33 18.55 -19.52
CA GLU A 605 -28.49 18.64 -18.63
C GLU A 605 -28.57 17.35 -17.81
N PRO A 606 -29.12 17.38 -16.59
CA PRO A 606 -29.34 16.17 -15.80
C PRO A 606 -30.12 15.11 -16.60
N SER A 607 -29.68 13.87 -16.53
CA SER A 607 -30.27 12.71 -17.23
C SER A 607 -30.18 12.71 -18.77
N ALA A 608 -29.49 13.66 -19.40
CA ALA A 608 -29.27 13.69 -20.85
C ALA A 608 -28.25 12.60 -21.27
N LEU A 609 -28.23 12.27 -22.56
CA LEU A 609 -27.16 11.44 -23.12
C LEU A 609 -25.83 12.20 -23.09
N PRO A 610 -24.72 11.60 -22.64
CA PRO A 610 -23.43 12.27 -22.54
C PRO A 610 -22.86 12.58 -23.93
N GLN A 611 -22.17 13.70 -24.01
CA GLN A 611 -21.23 13.98 -25.10
C GLN A 611 -19.88 13.34 -24.74
N VAL A 612 -19.26 12.70 -25.73
CA VAL A 612 -18.06 11.87 -25.54
C VAL A 612 -16.87 12.52 -26.24
N GLU A 613 -15.75 12.65 -25.50
CA GLU A 613 -14.46 13.09 -26.05
C GLU A 613 -13.32 12.17 -25.57
N ARG A 614 -12.24 12.09 -26.34
CA ARG A 614 -11.07 11.31 -25.96
C ARG A 614 -10.47 11.88 -24.66
N GLY A 615 -10.06 11.00 -23.75
CA GLY A 615 -9.50 11.37 -22.45
C GLY A 615 -8.42 10.40 -21.99
N SER A 616 -7.85 10.64 -20.81
CA SER A 616 -6.95 9.71 -20.15
C SER A 616 -7.73 8.58 -19.46
N ILE A 617 -7.02 7.50 -19.11
CA ILE A 617 -7.61 6.41 -18.32
C ILE A 617 -8.21 6.93 -17.00
N LYS A 618 -7.56 7.89 -16.34
CA LYS A 618 -8.06 8.50 -15.10
C LYS A 618 -9.42 9.16 -15.29
N LEU A 619 -9.64 9.84 -16.41
CA LEU A 619 -10.92 10.46 -16.76
C LEU A 619 -11.98 9.41 -17.12
N ASP A 620 -11.58 8.33 -17.84
CA ASP A 620 -12.48 7.23 -18.15
C ASP A 620 -12.98 6.54 -16.87
N LEU A 621 -12.09 6.35 -15.91
CA LEU A 621 -12.46 5.79 -14.60
C LEU A 621 -13.32 6.75 -13.77
N HIS A 622 -13.09 8.08 -13.85
CA HIS A 622 -13.85 9.09 -13.12
C HIS A 622 -15.33 9.17 -13.50
N ARG A 623 -15.68 8.89 -14.78
CA ARG A 623 -17.07 8.91 -15.26
C ARG A 623 -17.89 7.69 -14.83
N ARG A 624 -17.26 6.66 -14.23
CA ARG A 624 -17.93 5.42 -13.83
C ARG A 624 -18.84 5.63 -12.62
N ASP A 625 -19.61 4.61 -12.31
CA ASP A 625 -20.66 4.68 -11.28
C ASP A 625 -20.14 4.60 -9.85
N PHE A 626 -19.31 3.60 -9.54
CA PHE A 626 -18.85 3.30 -8.18
C PHE A 626 -17.35 3.09 -8.13
N THR A 627 -16.74 3.40 -6.97
CA THR A 627 -15.30 3.24 -6.72
C THR A 627 -14.79 1.83 -7.02
N ILE A 628 -15.55 0.80 -6.67
CA ILE A 628 -15.20 -0.61 -6.96
C ILE A 628 -15.12 -0.95 -8.46
N ASN A 629 -15.69 -0.10 -9.34
CA ASN A 629 -15.64 -0.23 -10.79
C ASN A 629 -14.62 0.72 -11.43
N THR A 630 -13.81 1.44 -10.63
CA THR A 630 -12.76 2.33 -11.12
C THR A 630 -11.36 1.73 -11.03
N LEU A 631 -11.26 0.45 -10.80
CA LEU A 631 -10.00 -0.28 -10.83
C LEU A 631 -9.60 -0.58 -12.27
N ALA A 632 -8.31 -0.41 -12.58
CA ALA A 632 -7.75 -0.76 -13.87
C ALA A 632 -6.46 -1.57 -13.71
N VAL A 633 -6.19 -2.50 -14.62
CA VAL A 633 -4.92 -3.23 -14.71
C VAL A 633 -4.29 -2.90 -16.05
N ARG A 634 -3.08 -2.38 -16.01
CA ARG A 634 -2.31 -2.06 -17.21
C ARG A 634 -1.77 -3.32 -17.87
N LEU A 635 -1.83 -3.36 -19.20
CA LEU A 635 -1.54 -4.58 -19.99
C LEU A 635 -0.34 -4.41 -20.93
N ASP A 636 0.18 -3.20 -21.15
CA ASP A 636 1.20 -2.92 -22.15
C ASP A 636 2.63 -3.00 -21.59
N GLY A 637 3.52 -3.60 -22.37
CA GLY A 637 4.96 -3.59 -22.16
C GLY A 637 5.44 -4.03 -20.77
N ALA A 638 6.32 -3.23 -20.17
CA ALA A 638 6.88 -3.47 -18.84
C ALA A 638 5.87 -3.27 -17.68
N HIS A 639 4.73 -2.67 -17.96
CA HIS A 639 3.66 -2.35 -17.00
C HIS A 639 2.59 -3.43 -16.88
N LEU A 640 2.77 -4.57 -17.56
CA LEU A 640 1.81 -5.67 -17.54
C LEU A 640 1.56 -6.19 -16.12
N GLY A 641 0.30 -6.05 -15.65
CA GLY A 641 -0.14 -6.43 -14.31
C GLY A 641 -0.10 -5.30 -13.28
N GLU A 642 0.25 -4.07 -13.67
CA GLU A 642 0.19 -2.91 -12.78
C GLU A 642 -1.27 -2.53 -12.48
N LEU A 643 -1.65 -2.59 -11.20
CA LEU A 643 -3.00 -2.19 -10.73
C LEU A 643 -3.04 -0.69 -10.47
N LEU A 644 -3.98 0.00 -11.12
CA LEU A 644 -4.27 1.42 -10.93
C LEU A 644 -5.54 1.60 -10.11
N ASP A 645 -5.43 2.30 -8.99
CA ASP A 645 -6.54 2.68 -8.11
C ASP A 645 -6.46 4.15 -7.74
N PHE A 646 -7.09 5.02 -8.53
CA PHE A 646 -7.10 6.47 -8.32
C PHE A 646 -8.16 6.94 -7.31
N TYR A 647 -9.17 6.09 -7.02
CA TYR A 647 -10.38 6.49 -6.29
C TYR A 647 -10.67 5.66 -5.05
N GLY A 648 -9.72 4.82 -4.61
CA GLY A 648 -9.84 4.00 -3.41
C GLY A 648 -10.76 2.78 -3.55
N GLY A 649 -10.97 2.33 -4.80
CA GLY A 649 -11.84 1.19 -5.12
C GLY A 649 -11.40 -0.11 -4.47
N ARG A 650 -10.10 -0.33 -4.31
CA ARG A 650 -9.54 -1.52 -3.63
C ARG A 650 -9.95 -1.57 -2.15
N LYS A 651 -9.84 -0.43 -1.46
CA LYS A 651 -10.25 -0.32 -0.06
C LYS A 651 -11.74 -0.61 0.12
N ASP A 652 -12.58 -0.01 -0.74
CA ASP A 652 -14.02 -0.24 -0.70
C ASP A 652 -14.37 -1.70 -1.05
N LEU A 653 -13.62 -2.34 -1.96
CA LEU A 653 -13.75 -3.75 -2.30
C LEU A 653 -13.44 -4.67 -1.10
N GLN A 654 -12.35 -4.40 -0.38
CA GLN A 654 -11.97 -5.13 0.83
C GLN A 654 -12.97 -4.94 1.99
N GLN A 655 -13.57 -3.75 2.09
CA GLN A 655 -14.56 -3.42 3.11
C GLN A 655 -15.98 -3.86 2.73
N GLY A 656 -16.21 -4.36 1.51
CA GLY A 656 -17.53 -4.72 1.02
C GLY A 656 -18.47 -3.52 0.87
N MET A 657 -17.98 -2.40 0.32
CA MET A 657 -18.72 -1.14 0.24
C MET A 657 -19.00 -0.73 -1.20
N VAL A 658 -20.24 -0.29 -1.46
CA VAL A 658 -20.64 0.37 -2.72
C VAL A 658 -20.67 1.88 -2.48
N ARG A 659 -19.73 2.61 -3.09
CA ARG A 659 -19.55 4.06 -2.93
C ARG A 659 -19.55 4.76 -4.27
N VAL A 660 -20.26 5.89 -4.40
CA VAL A 660 -20.18 6.77 -5.58
C VAL A 660 -18.89 7.60 -5.57
N LEU A 661 -18.44 8.02 -6.77
CA LEU A 661 -17.23 8.81 -6.92
C LEU A 661 -17.40 10.26 -6.47
N HIS A 662 -18.58 10.84 -6.65
CA HIS A 662 -18.88 12.24 -6.33
C HIS A 662 -20.35 12.44 -5.95
N SER A 663 -20.65 13.53 -5.28
CA SER A 663 -21.98 13.82 -4.72
C SER A 663 -23.08 14.02 -5.77
N LEU A 664 -22.75 14.36 -7.00
CA LEU A 664 -23.73 14.55 -8.09
C LEU A 664 -23.99 13.29 -8.92
N SER A 665 -23.39 12.16 -8.56
CA SER A 665 -23.41 10.92 -9.35
C SER A 665 -24.81 10.44 -9.71
N PHE A 666 -25.76 10.53 -8.78
CA PHE A 666 -27.18 10.14 -9.00
C PHE A 666 -28.01 11.22 -9.70
N ILE A 667 -27.53 12.46 -9.74
CA ILE A 667 -28.13 13.55 -10.49
C ILE A 667 -27.73 13.46 -11.97
N ASP A 668 -26.45 13.19 -12.23
CA ASP A 668 -25.92 13.03 -13.57
C ASP A 668 -26.53 11.83 -14.28
N ASP A 669 -26.61 10.70 -13.59
CA ASP A 669 -27.26 9.48 -14.08
C ASP A 669 -28.07 8.75 -12.98
N PRO A 670 -29.38 9.01 -12.89
CA PRO A 670 -30.23 8.40 -11.88
C PRO A 670 -30.34 6.87 -12.00
N THR A 671 -30.04 6.26 -13.16
CA THR A 671 -30.02 4.79 -13.28
C THR A 671 -28.98 4.13 -12.38
N ARG A 672 -27.96 4.88 -11.95
CA ARG A 672 -26.98 4.40 -10.96
C ARG A 672 -27.62 4.01 -9.63
N ILE A 673 -28.82 4.54 -9.30
CA ILE A 673 -29.60 4.14 -8.12
C ILE A 673 -29.96 2.64 -8.23
N LEU A 674 -30.50 2.20 -9.37
CA LEU A 674 -30.84 0.81 -9.64
C LEU A 674 -29.59 -0.07 -9.61
N ARG A 675 -28.51 0.41 -10.20
CA ARG A 675 -27.21 -0.26 -10.24
C ARG A 675 -26.58 -0.42 -8.85
N ALA A 676 -26.70 0.61 -7.98
CA ALA A 676 -26.21 0.55 -6.59
C ALA A 676 -26.84 -0.62 -5.84
N VAL A 677 -28.18 -0.74 -5.91
CA VAL A 677 -28.90 -1.83 -5.26
C VAL A 677 -28.56 -3.18 -5.87
N ARG A 678 -28.40 -3.24 -7.18
CA ARG A 678 -27.97 -4.46 -7.88
C ARG A 678 -26.58 -4.93 -7.42
N TYR A 679 -25.60 -4.05 -7.34
CA TYR A 679 -24.27 -4.39 -6.83
C TYR A 679 -24.27 -4.72 -5.33
N GLU A 680 -25.05 -4.00 -4.51
CA GLU A 680 -25.22 -4.33 -3.09
C GLU A 680 -25.65 -5.78 -2.90
N GLN A 681 -26.64 -6.24 -3.67
CA GLN A 681 -27.19 -7.59 -3.54
C GLN A 681 -26.31 -8.65 -4.24
N ARG A 682 -25.80 -8.36 -5.45
CA ARG A 682 -24.94 -9.26 -6.22
C ARG A 682 -23.66 -9.62 -5.47
N LEU A 683 -22.98 -8.61 -4.92
CA LEU A 683 -21.69 -8.75 -4.27
C LEU A 683 -21.81 -9.01 -2.76
N ARG A 684 -23.03 -8.90 -2.19
CA ARG A 684 -23.30 -8.94 -0.75
C ARG A 684 -22.53 -7.85 -0.01
N PHE A 685 -22.46 -6.68 -0.60
CA PHE A 685 -21.84 -5.49 -0.06
C PHE A 685 -22.88 -4.61 0.63
N ALA A 686 -22.42 -3.55 1.32
CA ALA A 686 -23.29 -2.51 1.86
C ALA A 686 -23.14 -1.21 1.06
N ILE A 687 -24.23 -0.49 0.82
CA ILE A 687 -24.15 0.88 0.31
C ILE A 687 -23.54 1.75 1.41
N GLU A 688 -22.48 2.51 1.08
CA GLU A 688 -21.80 3.41 2.01
C GLU A 688 -22.76 4.47 2.54
N PRO A 689 -22.71 4.86 3.85
CA PRO A 689 -23.71 5.74 4.47
C PRO A 689 -23.96 7.06 3.73
N ARG A 690 -22.90 7.76 3.30
CA ARG A 690 -23.04 9.01 2.54
C ARG A 690 -23.65 8.77 1.16
N THR A 691 -23.29 7.67 0.51
CA THR A 691 -23.87 7.23 -0.76
C THR A 691 -25.37 6.93 -0.62
N ALA A 692 -25.80 6.33 0.50
CA ALA A 692 -27.20 6.07 0.78
C ALA A 692 -28.01 7.38 0.98
N GLU A 693 -27.43 8.40 1.62
CA GLU A 693 -28.04 9.74 1.71
C GLU A 693 -28.21 10.36 0.32
N LEU A 694 -27.16 10.37 -0.49
CA LEU A 694 -27.19 10.89 -1.84
C LEU A 694 -28.17 10.14 -2.76
N LEU A 695 -28.32 8.83 -2.53
CA LEU A 695 -29.31 8.01 -3.23
C LEU A 695 -30.72 8.46 -2.89
N ALA A 696 -31.04 8.68 -1.60
CA ALA A 696 -32.33 9.17 -1.18
C ALA A 696 -32.66 10.55 -1.76
N ASP A 697 -31.67 11.47 -1.79
CA ASP A 697 -31.80 12.80 -2.39
C ASP A 697 -31.99 12.71 -3.92
N GLY A 698 -31.43 11.69 -4.56
CA GLY A 698 -31.48 11.47 -6.01
C GLY A 698 -32.76 10.79 -6.52
N LEU A 699 -33.61 10.21 -5.65
CA LEU A 699 -34.80 9.48 -6.07
C LEU A 699 -35.73 10.28 -6.99
N PRO A 700 -36.03 11.57 -6.78
CA PRO A 700 -36.88 12.36 -7.67
C PRO A 700 -36.32 12.51 -9.09
N MET A 701 -35.03 12.28 -9.30
CA MET A 701 -34.42 12.33 -10.62
C MET A 701 -34.79 11.15 -11.50
N LEU A 702 -35.25 10.03 -10.93
CA LEU A 702 -35.75 8.88 -11.69
C LEU A 702 -36.93 9.22 -12.58
N ASP A 703 -37.76 10.18 -12.20
CA ASP A 703 -38.89 10.66 -13.00
C ASP A 703 -38.48 11.26 -14.34
N ARG A 704 -37.19 11.62 -14.51
CA ARG A 704 -36.61 12.20 -15.73
C ARG A 704 -35.95 11.15 -16.63
N VAL A 705 -35.83 9.91 -16.17
CA VAL A 705 -35.19 8.83 -16.93
C VAL A 705 -36.21 8.23 -17.90
N THR A 706 -35.76 7.93 -19.13
CA THR A 706 -36.62 7.27 -20.11
C THR A 706 -36.99 5.85 -19.66
N GLY A 707 -38.24 5.42 -19.95
CA GLY A 707 -38.72 4.08 -19.62
C GLY A 707 -37.84 2.94 -20.13
N ASP A 708 -37.20 3.12 -21.29
CA ASP A 708 -36.30 2.11 -21.88
C ASP A 708 -35.03 1.92 -21.00
N ARG A 709 -34.49 2.97 -20.45
CA ARG A 709 -33.29 2.87 -19.56
C ARG A 709 -33.66 2.20 -18.24
N ILE A 710 -34.81 2.55 -17.66
CA ILE A 710 -35.32 1.90 -16.44
C ILE A 710 -35.58 0.42 -16.72
N ARG A 711 -36.26 0.10 -17.81
CA ARG A 711 -36.55 -1.28 -18.22
C ARG A 711 -35.24 -2.08 -18.33
N HIS A 712 -34.24 -1.55 -19.00
CA HIS A 712 -32.95 -2.21 -19.16
C HIS A 712 -32.30 -2.58 -17.83
N GLU A 713 -32.25 -1.65 -16.86
CA GLU A 713 -31.68 -1.93 -15.53
C GLU A 713 -32.52 -2.93 -14.72
N LEU A 714 -33.87 -2.91 -14.88
CA LEU A 714 -34.73 -3.91 -14.26
C LEU A 714 -34.54 -5.30 -14.88
N GLU A 715 -34.38 -5.40 -16.21
CA GLU A 715 -34.04 -6.65 -16.88
C GLU A 715 -32.71 -7.24 -16.39
N LEU A 716 -31.69 -6.38 -16.16
CA LEU A 716 -30.44 -6.80 -15.55
C LEU A 716 -30.63 -7.25 -14.10
N ALA A 717 -31.49 -6.58 -13.32
CA ALA A 717 -31.84 -6.97 -11.96
C ALA A 717 -32.53 -8.34 -11.90
N PHE A 718 -33.41 -8.64 -12.86
CA PHE A 718 -34.07 -9.95 -12.96
C PHE A 718 -33.13 -11.09 -13.37
N ARG A 719 -32.02 -10.79 -14.04
CA ARG A 719 -31.00 -11.78 -14.41
C ARG A 719 -30.01 -12.10 -13.29
N GLU A 720 -30.04 -11.36 -12.19
CA GLU A 720 -29.19 -11.63 -11.03
C GLU A 720 -29.55 -12.98 -10.36
N GLN A 721 -28.62 -13.55 -9.60
CA GLN A 721 -28.85 -14.82 -8.88
C GLN A 721 -29.98 -14.74 -7.86
N THR A 722 -30.21 -13.57 -7.27
CA THR A 722 -31.23 -13.31 -6.25
C THR A 722 -32.12 -12.11 -6.62
N PRO A 723 -32.92 -12.21 -7.71
CA PRO A 723 -33.72 -11.08 -8.18
C PRO A 723 -34.74 -10.60 -7.14
N THR A 724 -35.29 -11.50 -6.34
CA THR A 724 -36.21 -11.18 -5.24
C THR A 724 -35.59 -10.28 -4.17
N ALA A 725 -34.31 -10.49 -3.86
CA ALA A 725 -33.58 -9.64 -2.90
C ALA A 725 -33.37 -8.22 -3.48
N VAL A 726 -33.01 -8.11 -4.74
CA VAL A 726 -32.86 -6.82 -5.42
C VAL A 726 -34.19 -6.07 -5.43
N MET A 727 -35.31 -6.71 -5.80
CA MET A 727 -36.63 -6.09 -5.85
C MET A 727 -37.13 -5.67 -4.46
N ALA A 728 -36.92 -6.50 -3.44
CA ALA A 728 -37.26 -6.16 -2.06
C ALA A 728 -36.47 -4.93 -1.56
N ARG A 729 -35.18 -4.87 -1.92
CA ARG A 729 -34.32 -3.75 -1.53
C ARG A 729 -34.69 -2.45 -2.26
N LEU A 730 -35.01 -2.52 -3.55
CA LEU A 730 -35.55 -1.36 -4.30
C LEU A 730 -36.86 -0.83 -3.68
N TRP A 731 -37.71 -1.72 -3.21
CA TRP A 731 -38.93 -1.34 -2.49
C TRP A 731 -38.63 -0.66 -1.16
N GLN A 732 -37.74 -1.25 -0.35
CA GLN A 732 -37.33 -0.69 0.95
C GLN A 732 -36.75 0.72 0.85
N LEU A 733 -36.01 1.00 -0.23
CA LEU A 733 -35.40 2.31 -0.48
C LEU A 733 -36.35 3.31 -1.16
N GLY A 734 -37.60 2.92 -1.45
CA GLY A 734 -38.60 3.78 -2.09
C GLY A 734 -38.41 3.96 -3.60
N VAL A 735 -37.45 3.28 -4.23
CA VAL A 735 -37.12 3.43 -5.65
C VAL A 735 -38.32 3.08 -6.55
N MET A 736 -39.06 2.03 -6.21
CA MET A 736 -40.20 1.57 -7.03
C MET A 736 -41.31 2.62 -7.15
N ALA A 737 -41.58 3.37 -6.08
CA ALA A 737 -42.61 4.40 -6.08
C ALA A 737 -42.28 5.55 -7.05
N HIS A 738 -40.99 5.84 -7.27
CA HIS A 738 -40.53 6.82 -8.25
C HIS A 738 -40.50 6.30 -9.69
N ILE A 739 -40.42 4.97 -9.88
CA ILE A 739 -40.57 4.39 -11.21
C ILE A 739 -42.06 4.44 -11.63
N HIS A 740 -42.95 3.95 -10.79
CA HIS A 740 -44.36 4.03 -11.01
C HIS A 740 -45.17 3.81 -9.70
N PRO A 741 -46.16 4.64 -9.36
CA PRO A 741 -46.91 4.54 -8.08
C PRO A 741 -47.64 3.20 -7.87
N ALA A 742 -47.96 2.49 -8.94
CA ALA A 742 -48.60 1.18 -8.86
C ALA A 742 -47.64 0.02 -8.61
N LEU A 743 -46.33 0.24 -8.75
CA LEU A 743 -45.35 -0.78 -8.45
C LEU A 743 -45.23 -0.99 -6.94
N ARG A 744 -45.61 -2.17 -6.50
CA ARG A 744 -45.52 -2.60 -5.10
C ARG A 744 -44.75 -3.89 -5.02
N TRP A 745 -44.13 -4.15 -3.88
CA TRP A 745 -43.43 -5.40 -3.61
C TRP A 745 -43.95 -6.00 -2.32
N GLU A 746 -44.56 -7.15 -2.43
CA GLU A 746 -45.17 -7.87 -1.31
C GLU A 746 -44.59 -9.29 -1.19
N ALA A 747 -44.70 -9.90 -0.02
CA ALA A 747 -44.20 -11.25 0.24
C ALA A 747 -44.75 -12.30 -0.76
N ALA A 748 -46.01 -12.18 -1.16
CA ALA A 748 -46.64 -13.04 -2.15
C ALA A 748 -45.97 -12.95 -3.53
N MET A 749 -45.48 -11.74 -3.92
CA MET A 749 -44.73 -11.55 -5.17
C MET A 749 -43.36 -12.23 -5.09
N ALA A 750 -42.66 -12.10 -3.98
CA ALA A 750 -41.40 -12.80 -3.78
C ALA A 750 -41.55 -14.32 -3.91
N GLU A 751 -42.62 -14.87 -3.36
CA GLU A 751 -42.94 -16.30 -3.48
C GLU A 751 -43.25 -16.70 -4.94
N ALA A 752 -44.02 -15.87 -5.65
CA ALA A 752 -44.32 -16.08 -7.06
C ALA A 752 -43.02 -16.06 -7.92
N PHE A 753 -42.17 -15.07 -7.72
CA PHE A 753 -40.86 -14.98 -8.40
C PHE A 753 -39.97 -16.20 -8.14
N ASN A 754 -39.92 -16.71 -6.93
CA ASN A 754 -39.15 -17.90 -6.60
C ASN A 754 -39.68 -19.19 -7.27
N ARG A 755 -40.94 -19.19 -7.71
CA ARG A 755 -41.54 -20.29 -8.47
C ARG A 755 -41.22 -20.24 -9.97
N VAL A 756 -40.91 -19.06 -10.52
CA VAL A 756 -40.65 -18.85 -11.98
C VAL A 756 -39.62 -19.85 -12.53
N PRO A 757 -38.44 -20.09 -11.92
CA PRO A 757 -37.47 -21.04 -12.45
C PRO A 757 -38.02 -22.47 -12.58
N ARG A 758 -38.92 -22.88 -11.67
CA ARG A 758 -39.56 -24.21 -11.70
C ARG A 758 -40.60 -24.29 -12.82
N VAL A 759 -41.35 -23.22 -13.04
CA VAL A 759 -42.32 -23.13 -14.11
C VAL A 759 -41.65 -23.13 -15.50
N LEU A 760 -40.56 -22.37 -15.62
CA LEU A 760 -39.77 -22.31 -16.87
C LEU A 760 -39.03 -23.62 -17.19
N ALA A 761 -38.78 -24.47 -16.19
CA ALA A 761 -38.20 -25.79 -16.38
C ALA A 761 -39.21 -26.81 -17.00
N ASP A 762 -40.50 -26.49 -16.92
CA ASP A 762 -41.54 -27.33 -17.55
C ASP A 762 -41.56 -27.11 -19.10
N PRO A 763 -41.36 -28.17 -19.92
CA PRO A 763 -41.31 -28.03 -21.35
C PRO A 763 -42.58 -27.42 -21.99
N ALA A 764 -43.75 -27.63 -21.38
CA ALA A 764 -45.03 -27.10 -21.88
C ALA A 764 -45.07 -25.56 -21.74
N TRP A 765 -44.56 -25.00 -20.65
CA TRP A 765 -44.46 -23.55 -20.47
C TRP A 765 -43.35 -22.95 -21.34
N ARG A 766 -42.23 -23.65 -21.48
CA ARG A 766 -41.11 -23.18 -22.29
C ARG A 766 -41.45 -23.07 -23.79
N ALA A 767 -42.31 -23.96 -24.27
CA ALA A 767 -42.81 -23.92 -25.67
C ALA A 767 -43.84 -22.81 -25.91
N ALA A 768 -44.44 -22.25 -24.85
CA ALA A 768 -45.49 -21.23 -24.97
C ALA A 768 -44.93 -19.78 -24.77
N LEU A 769 -43.64 -19.62 -24.41
CA LEU A 769 -43.02 -18.32 -24.23
C LEU A 769 -42.24 -17.94 -25.50
N PRO A 770 -42.31 -16.68 -25.96
CA PRO A 770 -41.46 -16.19 -27.03
C PRO A 770 -39.99 -16.22 -26.55
N ASP A 771 -39.09 -16.48 -27.51
CA ASP A 771 -37.63 -16.50 -27.29
C ASP A 771 -37.11 -15.19 -26.69
#